data_34577e0494efc84644f1cba4030709a0
#
_entry.id   34577e0494efc84644f1cba4030709a0
#
_cell.length_a   1.000
_cell.length_b   1.000
_cell.length_c   1.000
_cell.angle_alpha   90.00
_cell.angle_beta   90.00
_cell.angle_gamma   90.00
#
_symmetry.space_group_name_H-M   'P 1'
#
loop_
_entity.id
_entity.type
_entity.pdbx_description
1 polymer ?
#
loop_
_entity_poly.entity_id
_entity_poly.type
_entity_poly.pdbx_seq_one_letter_code
_entity_poly.pdbx_strand_id
1 'polypeptide(L)'
;MNRHYKTLELDKILERLAGMTSIEDAREMALNLEPVFELKKVEQLLQQTDDAVALSGRFGAPSFGGVGNCSGHLRRAQAGGCLTTGELLSVASTLRTIRTVKEWHSRSGGGASSLDSYFSGLVSNKFLEDKITSAIISEEEISDKASPVLSDIRRKIRTASSKAREVLDKIIHSSTYIKYLQDTIVTQRDGRYVVPVRSECRGNVPGLVHDTSSSGATVFIEPMGVVQANNDIKLLQSKEEQEIERILFELSANAGEFADSIIHSYKNLAQLNLIFAKADLAYSMKASKPIMNDRGMIELKQARHPLIDKNKVVPVDVMLGKEFDTLVITGPNTGGKTVTLKTIGLLTLMAMCGLLVPCADNSELSVFRRVLVDIGDEQSIEQSLSTFSGHMTNIVQIIKLANAGSLCLIDELGAGTDPVEGAALAIAILERLRDKHAKIASTTHYAELKEFALRTPGVENGSCEFDVATLKPTYRLLIGVPGKSNAFAISKRLGIDDEIISRASELVSNENRQFEDVVEKLEKRRQSLEKQLENANRLTAKANTEKQKAENEMQKAKQRAEREIEKARQEAQRIISRTRAQADAIAEELEKARKAKDMSVQSRTQLKKNIDKMEAHADPVKARNTPDEEYKLPRPLKVGDTVLIYDIDKNATVLAPPNKDGVVLVQAGIIKTRVDIKNLRLLKSNNKPAKDRFSSTRNVPSRMDVRPETEVDVRGETAFDAINIVDKAIDNAVLSGVSKMTIIHGKGTGVLKREINKYLKTNKSVKSQRLGVFGEGEDGVTIIELK
;
A
#
# COMPACT_ATOMS: atom_id res chain seq x y z
N MET A 1 -18.61 -5.63 -26.13
CA MET A 1 -18.54 -4.68 -25.01
C MET A 1 -19.68 -3.66 -25.09
N ASN A 2 -20.31 -3.32 -23.96
CA ASN A 2 -21.42 -2.35 -23.88
C ASN A 2 -20.93 -0.95 -24.30
N ARG A 3 -21.75 -0.18 -25.07
CA ARG A 3 -21.42 1.18 -25.51
C ARG A 3 -21.01 2.09 -24.34
N HIS A 4 -21.73 2.03 -23.22
CA HIS A 4 -21.43 2.84 -22.03
C HIS A 4 -20.03 2.55 -21.44
N TYR A 5 -19.57 1.28 -21.48
CA TYR A 5 -18.25 0.89 -20.98
C TYR A 5 -17.13 1.40 -21.89
N LYS A 6 -17.37 1.41 -23.21
CA LYS A 6 -16.45 1.98 -24.19
C LYS A 6 -16.35 3.51 -24.05
N THR A 7 -17.46 4.21 -23.80
CA THR A 7 -17.46 5.65 -23.51
C THR A 7 -16.63 5.99 -22.27
N LEU A 8 -16.59 5.09 -21.26
CA LEU A 8 -15.75 5.22 -20.07
C LEU A 8 -14.32 4.72 -20.29
N GLU A 9 -13.95 4.30 -21.49
CA GLU A 9 -12.61 3.86 -21.88
C GLU A 9 -12.13 2.60 -21.14
N LEU A 10 -13.05 1.73 -20.70
CA LEU A 10 -12.69 0.45 -20.09
C LEU A 10 -11.90 -0.45 -21.06
N ASP A 11 -12.21 -0.42 -22.34
CA ASP A 11 -11.49 -1.11 -23.40
C ASP A 11 -10.00 -0.80 -23.39
N LYS A 12 -9.61 0.46 -23.22
CA LYS A 12 -8.20 0.87 -23.14
C LYS A 12 -7.49 0.30 -21.90
N ILE A 13 -8.21 0.14 -20.80
CA ILE A 13 -7.67 -0.51 -19.59
C ILE A 13 -7.46 -2.01 -19.82
N LEU A 14 -8.44 -2.65 -20.46
CA LEU A 14 -8.36 -4.08 -20.81
C LEU A 14 -7.26 -4.37 -21.83
N GLU A 15 -7.05 -3.47 -22.80
CA GLU A 15 -5.92 -3.54 -23.73
C GLU A 15 -4.56 -3.46 -23.02
N ARG A 16 -4.43 -2.53 -22.04
CA ARG A 16 -3.22 -2.45 -21.21
C ARG A 16 -3.00 -3.72 -20.39
N LEU A 17 -4.07 -4.26 -19.81
CA LEU A 17 -4.03 -5.51 -19.07
C LEU A 17 -3.60 -6.67 -19.98
N ALA A 18 -4.19 -6.78 -21.16
CA ALA A 18 -3.85 -7.80 -22.15
C ALA A 18 -2.38 -7.73 -22.58
N GLY A 19 -1.80 -6.52 -22.68
CA GLY A 19 -0.38 -6.32 -22.95
C GLY A 19 0.56 -6.77 -21.82
N MET A 20 0.04 -7.06 -20.63
CA MET A 20 0.80 -7.55 -19.47
C MET A 20 0.72 -9.08 -19.31
N THR A 21 -0.12 -9.76 -20.08
CA THR A 21 -0.21 -11.22 -20.10
C THR A 21 0.86 -11.83 -20.98
N SER A 22 1.31 -13.04 -20.64
CA SER A 22 2.31 -13.81 -21.42
C SER A 22 1.70 -15.00 -22.14
N ILE A 23 0.49 -15.42 -21.78
CA ILE A 23 -0.26 -16.55 -22.37
C ILE A 23 -1.40 -15.98 -23.21
N GLU A 24 -1.55 -16.47 -24.45
CA GLU A 24 -2.56 -15.93 -25.37
C GLU A 24 -3.98 -16.09 -24.85
N ASP A 25 -4.33 -17.24 -24.25
CA ASP A 25 -5.65 -17.44 -23.63
C ASP A 25 -5.89 -16.42 -22.48
N ALA A 26 -4.86 -16.11 -21.68
CA ALA A 26 -4.96 -15.09 -20.62
C ALA A 26 -5.16 -13.70 -21.21
N ARG A 27 -4.53 -13.42 -22.35
CA ARG A 27 -4.73 -12.18 -23.11
C ARG A 27 -6.16 -12.04 -23.63
N GLU A 28 -6.68 -13.11 -24.20
CA GLU A 28 -8.07 -13.14 -24.66
C GLU A 28 -9.05 -12.98 -23.49
N MET A 29 -8.80 -13.66 -22.37
CA MET A 29 -9.58 -13.47 -21.15
C MET A 29 -9.52 -12.02 -20.63
N ALA A 30 -8.37 -11.36 -20.71
CA ALA A 30 -8.22 -9.96 -20.32
C ALA A 30 -9.07 -9.02 -21.17
N LEU A 31 -9.05 -9.19 -22.50
CA LEU A 31 -9.84 -8.39 -23.45
C LEU A 31 -11.35 -8.60 -23.29
N ASN A 32 -11.77 -9.80 -22.88
CA ASN A 32 -13.17 -10.18 -22.69
C ASN A 32 -13.65 -10.06 -21.25
N LEU A 33 -12.90 -9.37 -20.34
CA LEU A 33 -13.37 -9.13 -18.99
C LEU A 33 -14.63 -8.26 -19.01
N GLU A 34 -15.63 -8.69 -18.25
CA GLU A 34 -16.88 -7.96 -18.04
C GLU A 34 -17.11 -7.67 -16.57
N PRO A 35 -17.74 -6.54 -16.23
CA PRO A 35 -18.12 -6.21 -14.86
C PRO A 35 -19.06 -7.26 -14.27
N VAL A 36 -18.76 -7.69 -13.05
CA VAL A 36 -19.57 -8.65 -12.28
C VAL A 36 -20.52 -7.87 -11.36
N PHE A 37 -21.77 -8.33 -11.26
CA PHE A 37 -22.85 -7.63 -10.53
C PHE A 37 -23.17 -8.26 -9.16
N GLU A 38 -22.40 -9.24 -8.74
CA GLU A 38 -22.54 -9.91 -7.44
C GLU A 38 -21.42 -9.47 -6.50
N LEU A 39 -21.76 -8.82 -5.37
CA LEU A 39 -20.81 -8.26 -4.41
C LEU A 39 -19.76 -9.28 -3.97
N LYS A 40 -20.18 -10.46 -3.51
CA LYS A 40 -19.26 -11.52 -3.03
C LYS A 40 -18.24 -11.95 -4.07
N LYS A 41 -18.68 -12.04 -5.34
CA LYS A 41 -17.81 -12.44 -6.44
C LYS A 41 -16.81 -11.33 -6.79
N VAL A 42 -17.25 -10.08 -6.75
CA VAL A 42 -16.36 -8.91 -6.94
C VAL A 42 -15.31 -8.86 -5.82
N GLU A 43 -15.71 -9.02 -4.57
CA GLU A 43 -14.79 -9.07 -3.42
C GLU A 43 -13.77 -10.20 -3.57
N GLN A 44 -14.21 -11.39 -4.02
CA GLN A 44 -13.31 -12.52 -4.28
C GLN A 44 -12.30 -12.19 -5.38
N LEU A 45 -12.74 -11.60 -6.50
CA LEU A 45 -11.84 -11.22 -7.61
C LEU A 45 -10.83 -10.16 -7.18
N LEU A 46 -11.27 -9.16 -6.43
CA LEU A 46 -10.40 -8.12 -5.87
C LEU A 46 -9.40 -8.71 -4.88
N GLN A 47 -9.84 -9.67 -4.04
CA GLN A 47 -8.94 -10.35 -3.10
C GLN A 47 -7.87 -11.15 -3.84
N GLN A 48 -8.23 -11.86 -4.91
CA GLN A 48 -7.26 -12.59 -5.75
C GLN A 48 -6.20 -11.66 -6.32
N THR A 49 -6.61 -10.49 -6.81
CA THR A 49 -5.67 -9.49 -7.34
C THR A 49 -4.80 -8.90 -6.23
N ASP A 50 -5.36 -8.61 -5.06
CA ASP A 50 -4.65 -8.07 -3.90
C ASP A 50 -3.61 -9.05 -3.35
N ASP A 51 -3.98 -10.34 -3.24
CA ASP A 51 -3.07 -11.42 -2.85
C ASP A 51 -1.91 -11.56 -3.86
N ALA A 52 -2.20 -11.44 -5.16
CA ALA A 52 -1.16 -11.48 -6.20
C ALA A 52 -0.22 -10.27 -6.11
N VAL A 53 -0.74 -9.05 -5.79
CA VAL A 53 0.08 -7.86 -5.53
C VAL A 53 0.99 -8.09 -4.32
N ALA A 54 0.45 -8.65 -3.23
CA ALA A 54 1.21 -8.92 -2.03
C ALA A 54 2.31 -9.98 -2.26
N LEU A 55 2.00 -11.04 -3.01
CA LEU A 55 2.95 -12.10 -3.37
C LEU A 55 4.04 -11.56 -4.30
N SER A 56 3.67 -10.81 -5.35
CA SER A 56 4.62 -10.19 -6.28
C SER A 56 5.55 -9.19 -5.58
N GLY A 57 5.03 -8.41 -4.64
CA GLY A 57 5.81 -7.44 -3.87
C GLY A 57 6.85 -8.07 -2.94
N ARG A 58 6.59 -9.29 -2.45
CA ARG A 58 7.48 -10.00 -1.52
C ARG A 58 8.48 -10.92 -2.21
N PHE A 59 8.06 -11.59 -3.29
CA PHE A 59 8.81 -12.71 -3.90
C PHE A 59 9.11 -12.49 -5.38
N GLY A 60 8.67 -11.39 -5.96
CA GLY A 60 8.65 -11.18 -7.41
C GLY A 60 7.51 -11.96 -8.08
N ALA A 61 7.10 -11.57 -9.28
CA ALA A 61 6.08 -12.29 -10.03
C ALA A 61 6.63 -13.62 -10.60
N PRO A 62 5.83 -14.70 -10.66
CA PRO A 62 6.22 -15.93 -11.33
C PRO A 62 6.31 -15.71 -12.85
N SER A 63 7.18 -16.47 -13.53
CA SER A 63 7.31 -16.40 -14.98
C SER A 63 6.31 -17.33 -15.68
N PHE A 64 5.54 -16.78 -16.62
CA PHE A 64 4.57 -17.52 -17.43
C PHE A 64 5.00 -17.65 -18.91
N GLY A 65 6.25 -17.30 -19.23
CA GLY A 65 6.74 -17.29 -20.61
C GLY A 65 6.87 -18.68 -21.23
N GLY A 66 6.76 -18.73 -22.56
CA GLY A 66 6.98 -19.96 -23.35
C GLY A 66 5.82 -20.95 -23.32
N VAL A 67 4.63 -20.56 -22.89
CA VAL A 67 3.44 -21.41 -22.80
C VAL A 67 2.52 -21.15 -23.99
N GLY A 68 2.25 -22.19 -24.78
CA GLY A 68 1.23 -22.21 -25.84
C GLY A 68 0.02 -23.06 -25.45
N ASN A 69 -1.11 -22.83 -26.11
CA ASN A 69 -2.28 -23.68 -25.92
C ASN A 69 -2.08 -25.05 -26.57
N CYS A 70 -1.68 -26.03 -25.78
CA CYS A 70 -1.49 -27.41 -26.20
C CYS A 70 -2.75 -28.30 -26.06
N SER A 71 -3.90 -27.73 -25.66
CA SER A 71 -5.12 -28.52 -25.39
C SER A 71 -5.60 -29.31 -26.58
N GLY A 72 -5.56 -28.75 -27.80
CA GLY A 72 -5.93 -29.44 -29.03
C GLY A 72 -4.99 -30.59 -29.35
N HIS A 73 -3.69 -30.38 -29.19
CA HIS A 73 -2.66 -31.39 -29.40
C HIS A 73 -2.84 -32.58 -28.43
N LEU A 74 -3.02 -32.26 -27.16
CA LEU A 74 -3.25 -33.28 -26.12
C LEU A 74 -4.53 -34.08 -26.34
N ARG A 75 -5.63 -33.45 -26.78
CA ARG A 75 -6.86 -34.18 -27.14
C ARG A 75 -6.67 -35.11 -28.35
N ARG A 76 -5.89 -34.70 -29.36
CA ARG A 76 -5.53 -35.53 -30.48
C ARG A 76 -4.65 -36.71 -30.05
N ALA A 77 -3.67 -36.49 -29.18
CA ALA A 77 -2.85 -37.56 -28.62
C ALA A 77 -3.68 -38.54 -27.77
N GLN A 78 -4.61 -38.07 -26.97
CA GLN A 78 -5.53 -38.89 -26.18
C GLN A 78 -6.41 -39.77 -27.06
N ALA A 79 -6.76 -39.29 -28.26
CA ALA A 79 -7.51 -40.06 -29.25
C ALA A 79 -6.60 -41.01 -30.08
N GLY A 80 -5.34 -41.17 -29.74
CA GLY A 80 -4.39 -42.07 -30.44
C GLY A 80 -3.68 -41.42 -31.63
N GLY A 81 -3.78 -40.09 -31.82
CA GLY A 81 -3.07 -39.40 -32.87
C GLY A 81 -1.60 -39.10 -32.50
N CYS A 82 -0.72 -39.09 -33.50
CA CYS A 82 0.69 -38.73 -33.34
C CYS A 82 0.87 -37.21 -33.37
N LEU A 83 1.67 -36.68 -32.45
CA LEU A 83 2.08 -35.26 -32.35
C LEU A 83 3.40 -35.06 -33.07
N THR A 84 3.57 -33.90 -33.65
CA THR A 84 4.85 -33.46 -34.24
C THR A 84 5.86 -33.11 -33.16
N THR A 85 7.13 -32.97 -33.53
CA THR A 85 8.22 -32.51 -32.65
C THR A 85 7.91 -31.16 -32.01
N GLY A 86 7.42 -30.17 -32.76
CA GLY A 86 7.05 -28.84 -32.27
C GLY A 86 5.88 -28.88 -31.27
N GLU A 87 4.87 -29.72 -31.54
CA GLU A 87 3.72 -29.89 -30.60
C GLU A 87 4.15 -30.55 -29.29
N LEU A 88 5.04 -31.55 -29.34
CA LEU A 88 5.60 -32.20 -28.15
C LEU A 88 6.48 -31.22 -27.36
N LEU A 89 7.29 -30.40 -28.01
CA LEU A 89 8.07 -29.35 -27.36
C LEU A 89 7.17 -28.29 -26.69
N SER A 90 6.05 -27.95 -27.32
CA SER A 90 5.04 -27.06 -26.70
C SER A 90 4.45 -27.68 -25.43
N VAL A 91 4.14 -28.99 -25.44
CA VAL A 91 3.71 -29.72 -24.25
C VAL A 91 4.79 -29.69 -23.15
N ALA A 92 6.05 -29.97 -23.51
CA ALA A 92 7.17 -29.95 -22.59
C ALA A 92 7.41 -28.56 -21.99
N SER A 93 7.30 -27.48 -22.79
CA SER A 93 7.41 -26.11 -22.32
C SER A 93 6.29 -25.75 -21.32
N THR A 94 5.07 -26.18 -21.62
CA THR A 94 3.93 -26.01 -20.69
C THR A 94 4.18 -26.75 -19.37
N LEU A 95 4.63 -28.00 -19.39
CA LEU A 95 4.98 -28.77 -18.21
C LEU A 95 6.09 -28.11 -17.37
N ARG A 96 7.11 -27.58 -18.04
CA ARG A 96 8.19 -26.83 -17.39
C ARG A 96 7.66 -25.62 -16.66
N THR A 97 6.79 -24.83 -17.29
CA THR A 97 6.21 -23.63 -16.68
C THR A 97 5.30 -24.00 -15.51
N ILE A 98 4.46 -25.03 -15.64
CA ILE A 98 3.66 -25.56 -14.54
C ILE A 98 4.55 -25.89 -13.33
N ARG A 99 5.64 -26.60 -13.55
CA ARG A 99 6.59 -26.97 -12.50
C ARG A 99 7.25 -25.74 -11.86
N THR A 100 7.76 -24.81 -12.68
CA THR A 100 8.44 -23.60 -12.15
C THR A 100 7.52 -22.69 -11.36
N VAL A 101 6.26 -22.49 -11.81
CA VAL A 101 5.25 -21.72 -11.08
C VAL A 101 4.86 -22.41 -9.77
N LYS A 102 4.72 -23.74 -9.77
CA LYS A 102 4.47 -24.52 -8.57
C LYS A 102 5.62 -24.44 -7.56
N GLU A 103 6.85 -24.56 -8.01
CA GLU A 103 8.06 -24.39 -7.20
C GLU A 103 8.18 -22.98 -6.65
N TRP A 104 7.88 -21.97 -7.46
CA TRP A 104 7.83 -20.58 -7.01
C TRP A 104 6.83 -20.39 -5.86
N HIS A 105 5.62 -20.92 -5.99
CA HIS A 105 4.61 -20.86 -4.92
C HIS A 105 5.07 -21.57 -3.64
N SER A 106 5.70 -22.73 -3.75
CA SER A 106 6.24 -23.47 -2.60
C SER A 106 7.32 -22.67 -1.84
N ARG A 107 8.11 -21.85 -2.53
CA ARG A 107 9.15 -20.98 -1.95
C ARG A 107 8.57 -19.72 -1.33
N SER A 108 7.38 -19.28 -1.75
CA SER A 108 6.71 -18.09 -1.24
C SER A 108 6.12 -18.22 0.17
N GLY A 109 6.41 -19.32 0.87
CA GLY A 109 6.16 -19.46 2.31
C GLY A 109 4.74 -19.84 2.70
N GLY A 110 3.86 -20.25 1.78
CA GLY A 110 2.63 -21.00 2.06
C GLY A 110 1.62 -20.35 3.02
N GLY A 111 1.53 -19.02 3.08
CA GLY A 111 0.42 -18.35 3.77
C GLY A 111 -0.88 -18.59 3.00
N ALA A 112 -1.98 -18.82 3.72
CA ALA A 112 -3.29 -19.00 3.09
C ALA A 112 -3.63 -17.82 2.17
N SER A 113 -3.87 -18.11 0.91
CA SER A 113 -4.18 -17.13 -0.14
C SER A 113 -5.42 -17.56 -0.92
N SER A 114 -6.17 -16.60 -1.44
CA SER A 114 -7.29 -16.88 -2.34
C SER A 114 -6.86 -17.55 -3.65
N LEU A 115 -5.55 -17.62 -3.91
CA LEU A 115 -4.96 -18.25 -5.11
C LEU A 115 -4.60 -19.72 -4.92
N ASP A 116 -4.65 -20.25 -3.70
CA ASP A 116 -4.20 -21.60 -3.37
C ASP A 116 -4.93 -22.70 -4.19
N SER A 117 -6.20 -22.46 -4.52
CA SER A 117 -6.97 -23.38 -5.37
C SER A 117 -6.39 -23.52 -6.77
N TYR A 118 -5.87 -22.44 -7.36
CA TYR A 118 -5.24 -22.47 -8.66
C TYR A 118 -3.85 -23.14 -8.60
N PHE A 119 -3.04 -22.81 -7.58
CA PHE A 119 -1.73 -23.41 -7.41
C PHE A 119 -1.79 -24.91 -7.08
N SER A 120 -2.75 -25.32 -6.26
CA SER A 120 -2.97 -26.74 -5.94
C SER A 120 -3.43 -27.55 -7.16
N GLY A 121 -4.15 -26.91 -8.09
CA GLY A 121 -4.57 -27.49 -9.35
C GLY A 121 -3.43 -27.63 -10.38
N LEU A 122 -2.20 -27.17 -10.10
CA LEU A 122 -1.04 -27.36 -10.97
C LEU A 122 -0.39 -28.71 -10.70
N VAL A 123 -0.51 -29.63 -11.63
CA VAL A 123 0.08 -30.98 -11.56
C VAL A 123 1.35 -31.02 -12.42
N SER A 124 2.51 -31.03 -11.78
CA SER A 124 3.79 -31.17 -12.48
C SER A 124 4.06 -32.62 -12.89
N ASN A 125 4.50 -32.83 -14.12
CA ASN A 125 4.96 -34.13 -14.61
C ASN A 125 6.37 -33.98 -15.19
N LYS A 126 7.35 -33.99 -14.29
CA LYS A 126 8.75 -33.86 -14.67
C LYS A 126 9.24 -35.04 -15.51
N PHE A 127 8.71 -36.24 -15.26
CA PHE A 127 9.08 -37.42 -16.05
C PHE A 127 8.76 -37.23 -17.54
N LEU A 128 7.56 -36.77 -17.85
CA LEU A 128 7.16 -36.53 -19.25
C LEU A 128 7.94 -35.33 -19.84
N GLU A 129 8.15 -34.26 -19.06
CA GLU A 129 8.97 -33.12 -19.47
C GLU A 129 10.37 -33.57 -19.87
N ASP A 130 11.06 -34.33 -19.01
CA ASP A 130 12.42 -34.81 -19.24
C ASP A 130 12.47 -35.80 -20.40
N LYS A 131 11.47 -36.70 -20.55
CA LYS A 131 11.38 -37.67 -21.64
C LYS A 131 11.27 -36.99 -23.01
N ILE A 132 10.43 -35.96 -23.11
CA ILE A 132 10.29 -35.19 -24.37
C ILE A 132 11.57 -34.39 -24.66
N THR A 133 12.07 -33.62 -23.68
CA THR A 133 13.23 -32.74 -23.91
C THR A 133 14.56 -33.49 -24.11
N SER A 134 14.68 -34.71 -23.60
CA SER A 134 15.83 -35.56 -23.89
C SER A 134 15.77 -36.20 -25.29
N ALA A 135 14.54 -36.47 -25.78
CA ALA A 135 14.33 -37.09 -27.08
C ALA A 135 14.34 -36.06 -28.24
N ILE A 136 13.83 -34.84 -28.01
CA ILE A 136 13.67 -33.82 -29.05
C ILE A 136 14.55 -32.61 -28.72
N ILE A 137 15.50 -32.29 -29.62
CA ILE A 137 16.42 -31.14 -29.46
C ILE A 137 15.77 -29.88 -30.02
N SER A 138 15.16 -29.95 -31.19
CA SER A 138 14.47 -28.86 -31.86
C SER A 138 13.30 -29.39 -32.70
N GLU A 139 12.54 -28.52 -33.35
CA GLU A 139 11.43 -28.92 -34.24
C GLU A 139 11.88 -29.81 -35.37
N GLU A 140 13.13 -29.69 -35.82
CA GLU A 140 13.70 -30.42 -36.97
C GLU A 140 14.61 -31.56 -36.52
N GLU A 141 14.97 -31.66 -35.22
CA GLU A 141 16.02 -32.61 -34.81
C GLU A 141 15.58 -33.44 -33.58
N ILE A 142 15.67 -34.75 -33.77
CA ILE A 142 15.51 -35.75 -32.71
C ILE A 142 16.90 -36.20 -32.24
N SER A 143 17.10 -36.28 -30.96
CA SER A 143 18.35 -36.67 -30.31
C SER A 143 18.73 -38.11 -30.61
N ASP A 144 20.00 -38.36 -30.79
CA ASP A 144 20.54 -39.75 -30.84
C ASP A 144 20.22 -40.55 -29.56
N LYS A 145 19.99 -39.84 -28.45
CA LYS A 145 19.64 -40.46 -27.16
C LYS A 145 18.15 -40.82 -27.03
N ALA A 146 17.33 -40.45 -28.04
CA ALA A 146 15.88 -40.72 -27.96
C ALA A 146 15.59 -42.23 -27.93
N SER A 147 16.40 -43.04 -28.64
CA SER A 147 16.35 -44.47 -28.46
C SER A 147 17.72 -45.10 -28.78
N PRO A 148 18.07 -46.26 -28.19
CA PRO A 148 19.27 -47.01 -28.54
C PRO A 148 19.28 -47.45 -30.01
N VAL A 149 18.09 -47.79 -30.57
CA VAL A 149 17.91 -48.20 -31.96
C VAL A 149 18.24 -47.07 -32.92
N LEU A 150 17.75 -45.85 -32.69
CA LEU A 150 18.05 -44.67 -33.49
C LEU A 150 19.54 -44.35 -33.49
N SER A 151 20.17 -44.42 -32.31
CA SER A 151 21.63 -44.19 -32.19
C SER A 151 22.44 -45.18 -33.01
N ASP A 152 22.03 -46.49 -33.01
CA ASP A 152 22.70 -47.54 -33.78
C ASP A 152 22.49 -47.33 -35.31
N ILE A 153 21.24 -46.98 -35.73
CA ILE A 153 20.93 -46.70 -37.14
C ILE A 153 21.78 -45.51 -37.62
N ARG A 154 21.84 -44.42 -36.94
CA ARG A 154 22.61 -43.22 -37.29
C ARG A 154 24.11 -43.47 -37.29
N ARG A 155 24.61 -44.32 -36.38
CA ARG A 155 26.00 -44.78 -36.38
C ARG A 155 26.29 -45.60 -37.68
N LYS A 156 25.38 -46.50 -38.05
CA LYS A 156 25.51 -47.33 -39.30
C LYS A 156 25.46 -46.43 -40.53
N ILE A 157 24.57 -45.42 -40.57
CA ILE A 157 24.52 -44.43 -41.67
C ILE A 157 25.85 -43.70 -41.80
N ARG A 158 26.39 -43.19 -40.66
CA ARG A 158 27.72 -42.52 -40.66
C ARG A 158 28.83 -43.41 -41.16
N THR A 159 28.83 -44.68 -40.73
CA THR A 159 29.83 -45.66 -41.19
C THR A 159 29.69 -45.97 -42.66
N ALA A 160 28.48 -46.18 -43.19
CA ALA A 160 28.23 -46.44 -44.63
C ALA A 160 28.58 -45.22 -45.48
N SER A 161 28.22 -43.98 -44.96
CA SER A 161 28.57 -42.72 -45.62
C SER A 161 30.09 -42.51 -45.71
N SER A 162 30.82 -42.79 -44.64
CA SER A 162 32.27 -42.72 -44.64
C SER A 162 32.90 -43.69 -45.60
N LYS A 163 32.41 -44.95 -45.69
CA LYS A 163 32.85 -45.97 -46.65
C LYS A 163 32.55 -45.53 -48.05
N ALA A 164 31.35 -45.00 -48.33
CA ALA A 164 31.02 -44.52 -49.69
C ALA A 164 31.96 -43.37 -50.12
N ARG A 165 32.24 -42.40 -49.25
CA ARG A 165 33.17 -41.31 -49.50
C ARG A 165 34.58 -41.78 -49.75
N GLU A 166 35.10 -42.72 -48.95
CA GLU A 166 36.43 -43.32 -49.16
C GLU A 166 36.61 -43.96 -50.53
N VAL A 167 35.53 -44.70 -50.97
CA VAL A 167 35.57 -45.28 -52.35
C VAL A 167 35.51 -44.17 -53.37
N LEU A 168 34.73 -43.17 -53.26
CA LEU A 168 34.65 -42.02 -54.17
C LEU A 168 35.93 -41.19 -54.22
N ASP A 169 36.56 -40.95 -53.07
CA ASP A 169 37.84 -40.25 -52.94
C ASP A 169 38.92 -40.99 -53.72
N LYS A 170 38.92 -42.32 -53.65
CA LYS A 170 39.82 -43.15 -54.55
C LYS A 170 39.51 -42.94 -56.02
N ILE A 171 38.26 -42.80 -56.42
CA ILE A 171 37.87 -42.59 -57.84
C ILE A 171 38.23 -41.17 -58.28
N ILE A 172 37.94 -40.13 -57.53
CA ILE A 172 38.23 -38.71 -57.91
C ILE A 172 39.75 -38.41 -58.00
N HIS A 173 40.56 -39.12 -57.23
CA HIS A 173 42.02 -39.02 -57.26
C HIS A 173 42.74 -40.07 -58.22
N SER A 174 41.98 -40.96 -58.87
CA SER A 174 42.53 -41.95 -59.75
C SER A 174 43.01 -41.32 -61.09
N SER A 175 44.25 -41.56 -61.48
CA SER A 175 44.79 -41.09 -62.77
C SER A 175 43.98 -41.60 -63.94
N THR A 176 43.26 -42.72 -63.78
CA THR A 176 42.42 -43.32 -64.81
C THR A 176 41.12 -42.58 -65.02
N TYR A 177 40.45 -42.11 -63.88
CA TYR A 177 39.10 -41.51 -63.93
C TYR A 177 39.09 -40.01 -63.98
N ILE A 178 40.14 -39.36 -63.48
CA ILE A 178 40.17 -37.86 -63.29
C ILE A 178 39.90 -37.11 -64.60
N LYS A 179 40.37 -37.66 -65.73
CA LYS A 179 40.19 -37.06 -67.06
C LYS A 179 38.77 -37.09 -67.60
N TYR A 180 37.92 -37.96 -67.04
CA TYR A 180 36.51 -38.11 -67.43
C TYR A 180 35.57 -37.29 -66.52
N LEU A 181 36.07 -36.85 -65.38
CA LEU A 181 35.29 -36.05 -64.42
C LEU A 181 35.18 -34.61 -64.92
N GLN A 182 34.01 -33.97 -64.65
CA GLN A 182 33.81 -32.54 -64.84
C GLN A 182 34.56 -31.76 -63.82
N ASP A 183 34.43 -32.23 -62.58
CA ASP A 183 35.07 -31.67 -61.33
C ASP A 183 35.50 -32.82 -60.41
N THR A 184 36.67 -32.68 -59.77
CA THR A 184 37.19 -33.66 -58.78
C THR A 184 36.57 -33.57 -57.44
N ILE A 185 35.22 -33.59 -57.36
CA ILE A 185 34.45 -33.47 -56.15
C ILE A 185 33.46 -34.62 -55.96
N VAL A 186 33.16 -34.99 -54.76
CA VAL A 186 32.06 -35.87 -54.40
C VAL A 186 30.84 -35.02 -54.12
N THR A 187 29.70 -35.29 -54.68
CA THR A 187 28.44 -34.60 -54.44
C THR A 187 27.32 -35.63 -54.15
N GLN A 188 26.19 -35.10 -53.71
CA GLN A 188 24.97 -35.90 -53.51
C GLN A 188 23.88 -35.51 -54.51
N ARG A 189 23.14 -36.46 -55.03
CA ARG A 189 21.93 -36.33 -55.82
C ARG A 189 20.89 -37.31 -55.30
N ASP A 190 19.71 -36.87 -55.03
CA ASP A 190 18.61 -37.67 -54.41
C ASP A 190 19.06 -38.54 -53.21
N GLY A 191 19.92 -37.94 -52.34
CA GLY A 191 20.48 -38.64 -51.17
C GLY A 191 21.56 -39.68 -51.49
N ARG A 192 22.03 -39.80 -52.78
CA ARG A 192 23.09 -40.73 -53.19
C ARG A 192 24.41 -40.01 -53.45
N TYR A 193 25.47 -40.59 -53.03
CA TYR A 193 26.80 -40.08 -53.30
C TYR A 193 27.15 -40.42 -54.78
N VAL A 194 27.50 -39.39 -55.57
CA VAL A 194 27.75 -39.47 -57.02
C VAL A 194 29.00 -38.65 -57.39
N VAL A 195 29.57 -38.89 -58.55
CA VAL A 195 30.62 -38.06 -59.13
C VAL A 195 30.11 -37.35 -60.38
N PRO A 196 30.47 -36.05 -60.58
CA PRO A 196 30.12 -35.34 -61.80
C PRO A 196 31.05 -35.79 -62.97
N VAL A 197 30.48 -36.39 -64.02
CA VAL A 197 31.19 -36.87 -65.21
C VAL A 197 30.81 -36.03 -66.45
N ARG A 198 31.72 -35.72 -67.32
CA ARG A 198 31.44 -35.07 -68.62
C ARG A 198 30.47 -35.90 -69.44
N SER A 199 29.45 -35.27 -69.97
CA SER A 199 28.40 -36.00 -70.73
C SER A 199 28.94 -36.89 -71.84
N GLU A 200 29.97 -36.45 -72.53
CA GLU A 200 30.67 -37.15 -73.58
C GLU A 200 31.46 -38.41 -73.12
N CYS A 201 31.80 -38.40 -71.79
CA CYS A 201 32.58 -39.46 -71.16
C CYS A 201 31.70 -40.42 -70.31
N ARG A 202 30.34 -40.33 -70.39
CA ARG A 202 29.41 -41.19 -69.69
C ARG A 202 29.75 -42.66 -69.65
N GLY A 203 30.16 -43.20 -70.75
CA GLY A 203 30.51 -44.65 -70.89
C GLY A 203 31.85 -45.10 -70.32
N ASN A 204 32.69 -44.12 -69.87
CA ASN A 204 34.04 -44.39 -69.36
C ASN A 204 34.10 -44.57 -67.80
N VAL A 205 33.02 -44.18 -67.09
CA VAL A 205 32.88 -44.39 -65.65
C VAL A 205 31.77 -45.41 -65.43
N PRO A 206 32.09 -46.64 -65.02
CA PRO A 206 31.06 -47.67 -64.77
C PRO A 206 30.21 -47.30 -63.61
N GLY A 207 28.90 -47.10 -63.82
CA GLY A 207 28.00 -46.74 -62.81
C GLY A 207 26.55 -46.42 -63.24
N LEU A 208 25.68 -46.10 -62.35
CA LEU A 208 24.29 -45.69 -62.57
C LEU A 208 24.19 -44.18 -62.74
N VAL A 209 23.49 -43.73 -63.77
CA VAL A 209 23.18 -42.30 -63.92
C VAL A 209 21.97 -41.94 -63.07
N HIS A 210 22.12 -40.92 -62.19
CA HIS A 210 21.04 -40.47 -61.36
C HIS A 210 20.50 -39.08 -61.78
N ASP A 211 21.34 -38.20 -62.27
CA ASP A 211 20.92 -36.85 -62.64
C ASP A 211 21.79 -36.33 -63.80
N THR A 212 21.31 -35.29 -64.51
CA THR A 212 22.02 -34.56 -65.48
C THR A 212 21.87 -33.07 -65.23
N SER A 213 22.98 -32.30 -65.36
CA SER A 213 22.94 -30.88 -65.21
C SER A 213 21.95 -30.21 -66.16
N SER A 214 21.36 -29.06 -65.79
CA SER A 214 20.41 -28.31 -66.62
C SER A 214 20.98 -27.94 -68.00
N SER A 215 22.30 -27.82 -68.16
CA SER A 215 22.98 -27.55 -69.43
C SER A 215 23.23 -28.84 -70.26
N GLY A 216 22.99 -30.03 -69.71
CA GLY A 216 23.32 -31.33 -70.34
C GLY A 216 24.80 -31.68 -70.37
N ALA A 217 25.68 -30.79 -69.92
CA ALA A 217 27.14 -30.98 -70.06
C ALA A 217 27.73 -31.89 -68.96
N THR A 218 27.04 -32.14 -67.86
CA THR A 218 27.51 -32.98 -66.77
C THR A 218 26.48 -34.03 -66.42
N VAL A 219 26.93 -35.27 -66.29
CA VAL A 219 26.10 -36.41 -65.84
C VAL A 219 26.59 -36.84 -64.47
N PHE A 220 25.64 -36.92 -63.47
CA PHE A 220 25.97 -37.37 -62.15
C PHE A 220 25.85 -38.91 -62.10
N ILE A 221 27.02 -39.56 -61.98
CA ILE A 221 27.12 -41.02 -62.01
C ILE A 221 27.41 -41.55 -60.62
N GLU A 222 26.62 -42.50 -60.14
CA GLU A 222 26.91 -43.37 -58.99
C GLU A 222 27.83 -44.50 -59.44
N PRO A 223 29.11 -44.52 -59.05
CA PRO A 223 30.02 -45.59 -59.47
C PRO A 223 29.61 -46.96 -58.92
N MET A 224 29.82 -48.06 -59.65
CA MET A 224 29.40 -49.43 -59.24
C MET A 224 29.93 -49.81 -57.83
N GLY A 225 31.14 -49.35 -57.48
CA GLY A 225 31.72 -49.59 -56.15
C GLY A 225 31.01 -48.86 -54.96
N VAL A 226 30.13 -47.95 -55.28
CA VAL A 226 29.38 -47.17 -54.21
C VAL A 226 27.89 -47.53 -54.16
N VAL A 227 27.35 -48.18 -55.16
CA VAL A 227 25.93 -48.56 -55.31
C VAL A 227 25.42 -49.29 -54.05
N GLN A 228 26.16 -50.28 -53.57
CA GLN A 228 25.75 -51.02 -52.36
C GLN A 228 25.72 -50.13 -51.12
N ALA A 229 26.74 -49.28 -50.93
CA ALA A 229 26.79 -48.38 -49.77
C ALA A 229 25.65 -47.36 -49.82
N ASN A 230 25.33 -46.79 -51.01
CA ASN A 230 24.19 -45.88 -51.15
C ASN A 230 22.85 -46.59 -50.96
N ASN A 231 22.68 -47.83 -51.37
CA ASN A 231 21.47 -48.60 -51.05
C ASN A 231 21.34 -48.91 -49.61
N ASP A 232 22.44 -49.22 -48.89
CA ASP A 232 22.46 -49.46 -47.46
C ASP A 232 22.09 -48.14 -46.70
N ILE A 233 22.63 -47.00 -47.14
CA ILE A 233 22.30 -45.71 -46.58
C ILE A 233 20.79 -45.43 -46.74
N LYS A 234 20.23 -45.62 -47.91
CA LYS A 234 18.81 -45.37 -48.20
C LYS A 234 17.90 -46.28 -47.38
N LEU A 235 18.25 -47.55 -47.25
CA LEU A 235 17.53 -48.48 -46.38
C LEU A 235 17.62 -48.08 -44.92
N LEU A 236 18.80 -47.64 -44.49
CA LEU A 236 18.96 -47.16 -43.07
C LEU A 236 18.22 -45.85 -42.81
N GLN A 237 18.16 -44.92 -43.79
CA GLN A 237 17.35 -43.72 -43.67
C GLN A 237 15.86 -44.01 -43.55
N SER A 238 15.34 -44.99 -44.35
CA SER A 238 13.95 -45.41 -44.19
C SER A 238 13.68 -46.03 -42.80
N LYS A 239 14.66 -46.77 -42.26
CA LYS A 239 14.55 -47.31 -40.86
C LYS A 239 14.66 -46.21 -39.86
N GLU A 240 15.45 -45.16 -40.10
CA GLU A 240 15.54 -43.98 -39.23
C GLU A 240 14.19 -43.28 -39.16
N GLU A 241 13.54 -43.03 -40.31
CA GLU A 241 12.21 -42.41 -40.37
C GLU A 241 11.17 -43.24 -39.60
N GLN A 242 11.14 -44.56 -39.81
CA GLN A 242 10.24 -45.45 -39.08
C GLN A 242 10.48 -45.43 -37.55
N GLU A 243 11.74 -45.39 -37.12
CA GLU A 243 12.07 -45.34 -35.71
C GLU A 243 11.71 -43.96 -35.10
N ILE A 244 11.89 -42.88 -35.86
CA ILE A 244 11.45 -41.53 -35.47
C ILE A 244 9.93 -41.51 -35.32
N GLU A 245 9.17 -42.02 -36.26
CA GLU A 245 7.71 -42.14 -36.14
C GLU A 245 7.30 -42.93 -34.90
N ARG A 246 7.98 -44.07 -34.63
CA ARG A 246 7.73 -44.86 -33.42
C ARG A 246 7.97 -44.09 -32.13
N ILE A 247 9.08 -43.32 -32.09
CA ILE A 247 9.43 -42.47 -30.92
C ILE A 247 8.37 -41.40 -30.72
N LEU A 248 7.98 -40.70 -31.79
CA LEU A 248 6.96 -39.65 -31.73
C LEU A 248 5.61 -40.23 -31.29
N PHE A 249 5.24 -41.42 -31.82
CA PHE A 249 4.02 -42.09 -31.41
C PHE A 249 4.03 -42.48 -29.92
N GLU A 250 5.16 -43.02 -29.42
CA GLU A 250 5.33 -43.36 -28.00
C GLU A 250 5.25 -42.12 -27.10
N LEU A 251 5.91 -41.01 -27.46
CA LEU A 251 5.86 -39.75 -26.73
C LEU A 251 4.44 -39.16 -26.75
N SER A 252 3.76 -39.26 -27.89
CA SER A 252 2.38 -38.79 -28.04
C SER A 252 1.42 -39.59 -27.17
N ALA A 253 1.55 -40.89 -27.10
CA ALA A 253 0.76 -41.77 -26.25
C ALA A 253 0.95 -41.42 -24.77
N ASN A 254 2.20 -41.22 -24.34
CA ASN A 254 2.48 -40.75 -22.97
C ASN A 254 1.87 -39.37 -22.69
N ALA A 255 1.93 -38.42 -23.62
CA ALA A 255 1.31 -37.12 -23.48
C ALA A 255 -0.23 -37.23 -23.42
N GLY A 256 -0.80 -38.13 -24.21
CA GLY A 256 -2.24 -38.45 -24.22
C GLY A 256 -2.76 -39.05 -22.91
N GLU A 257 -1.98 -39.89 -22.23
CA GLU A 257 -2.31 -40.47 -20.93
C GLU A 257 -2.52 -39.36 -19.85
N PHE A 258 -1.73 -38.30 -19.90
CA PHE A 258 -1.79 -37.17 -18.95
C PHE A 258 -2.57 -35.96 -19.46
N ALA A 259 -3.24 -36.08 -20.63
CA ALA A 259 -3.89 -34.95 -21.31
C ALA A 259 -4.83 -34.15 -20.43
N ASP A 260 -5.75 -34.78 -19.70
CA ASP A 260 -6.73 -34.10 -18.85
C ASP A 260 -6.06 -33.31 -17.72
N SER A 261 -5.04 -33.89 -17.11
CA SER A 261 -4.28 -33.26 -16.03
C SER A 261 -3.48 -32.05 -16.53
N ILE A 262 -2.85 -32.18 -17.70
CA ILE A 262 -2.07 -31.07 -18.30
C ILE A 262 -3.00 -29.94 -18.75
N ILE A 263 -4.13 -30.27 -19.38
CA ILE A 263 -5.13 -29.27 -19.83
C ILE A 263 -5.72 -28.53 -18.62
N HIS A 264 -6.04 -29.24 -17.53
CA HIS A 264 -6.52 -28.60 -16.30
C HIS A 264 -5.46 -27.65 -15.70
N SER A 265 -4.22 -28.11 -15.61
CA SER A 265 -3.10 -27.30 -15.12
C SER A 265 -2.84 -26.08 -16.02
N TYR A 266 -2.95 -26.23 -17.35
CA TYR A 266 -2.84 -25.12 -18.30
C TYR A 266 -3.93 -24.06 -18.07
N LYS A 267 -5.18 -24.48 -17.86
CA LYS A 267 -6.26 -23.54 -17.55
C LYS A 267 -6.00 -22.75 -16.27
N ASN A 268 -5.53 -23.42 -15.23
CA ASN A 268 -5.16 -22.76 -13.98
C ASN A 268 -3.98 -21.81 -14.18
N LEU A 269 -3.00 -22.20 -15.01
CA LEU A 269 -1.86 -21.36 -15.35
C LEU A 269 -2.29 -20.09 -16.11
N ALA A 270 -3.22 -20.20 -17.06
CA ALA A 270 -3.79 -19.05 -17.77
C ALA A 270 -4.56 -18.11 -16.82
N GLN A 271 -5.34 -18.66 -15.88
CA GLN A 271 -6.01 -17.86 -14.85
C GLN A 271 -5.02 -17.15 -13.93
N LEU A 272 -3.99 -17.85 -13.46
CA LEU A 272 -2.93 -17.24 -12.66
C LEU A 272 -2.23 -16.13 -13.43
N ASN A 273 -1.89 -16.35 -14.71
CA ASN A 273 -1.27 -15.32 -15.54
C ASN A 273 -2.15 -14.06 -15.64
N LEU A 274 -3.46 -14.22 -15.84
CA LEU A 274 -4.41 -13.10 -15.83
C LEU A 274 -4.41 -12.37 -14.47
N ILE A 275 -4.45 -13.11 -13.36
CA ILE A 275 -4.48 -12.52 -12.01
C ILE A 275 -3.17 -11.77 -11.71
N PHE A 276 -2.03 -12.34 -12.07
CA PHE A 276 -0.74 -11.64 -11.90
C PHE A 276 -0.59 -10.44 -12.86
N ALA A 277 -1.14 -10.51 -14.07
CA ALA A 277 -1.23 -9.34 -14.95
C ALA A 277 -2.10 -8.22 -14.37
N LYS A 278 -3.22 -8.55 -13.68
CA LYS A 278 -4.01 -7.57 -12.91
C LYS A 278 -3.19 -6.95 -11.77
N ALA A 279 -2.35 -7.74 -11.10
CA ALA A 279 -1.45 -7.24 -10.06
C ALA A 279 -0.36 -6.30 -10.64
N ASP A 280 0.22 -6.63 -11.78
CA ASP A 280 1.19 -5.77 -12.47
C ASP A 280 0.55 -4.44 -12.91
N LEU A 281 -0.68 -4.50 -13.43
CA LEU A 281 -1.47 -3.32 -13.77
C LEU A 281 -1.71 -2.46 -12.53
N ALA A 282 -2.13 -3.06 -11.42
CA ALA A 282 -2.35 -2.38 -10.14
C ALA A 282 -1.07 -1.69 -9.63
N TYR A 283 0.06 -2.39 -9.65
CA TYR A 283 1.35 -1.83 -9.30
C TYR A 283 1.75 -0.66 -10.20
N SER A 284 1.53 -0.81 -11.51
CA SER A 284 1.79 0.24 -12.48
C SER A 284 1.02 1.54 -12.22
N MET A 285 -0.21 1.46 -11.70
CA MET A 285 -1.10 2.59 -11.40
C MET A 285 -1.02 3.05 -9.95
N LYS A 286 -0.25 2.38 -9.08
CA LYS A 286 -0.28 2.55 -7.61
C LYS A 286 -1.70 2.41 -7.07
N ALA A 287 -2.38 1.37 -7.52
CA ALA A 287 -3.75 1.08 -7.17
C ALA A 287 -3.85 0.38 -5.81
N SER A 288 -4.95 0.61 -5.12
CA SER A 288 -5.32 -0.07 -3.87
C SER A 288 -6.66 -0.81 -4.03
N LYS A 289 -6.92 -1.74 -3.13
CA LYS A 289 -8.16 -2.48 -3.08
C LYS A 289 -9.25 -1.61 -2.44
N PRO A 290 -10.34 -1.27 -3.17
CA PRO A 290 -11.46 -0.56 -2.60
C PRO A 290 -12.30 -1.48 -1.70
N ILE A 291 -13.00 -0.90 -0.74
CA ILE A 291 -14.06 -1.56 0.01
C ILE A 291 -15.30 -1.58 -0.86
N MET A 292 -15.85 -2.78 -1.11
CA MET A 292 -17.03 -2.92 -1.96
C MET A 292 -18.31 -2.96 -1.14
N ASN A 293 -19.38 -2.36 -1.67
CA ASN A 293 -20.73 -2.41 -1.11
C ASN A 293 -21.79 -2.61 -2.20
N ASP A 294 -23.04 -2.86 -1.81
CA ASP A 294 -24.21 -2.97 -2.70
C ASP A 294 -25.29 -1.91 -2.41
N ARG A 295 -24.92 -0.88 -1.61
CA ARG A 295 -25.83 0.17 -1.15
C ARG A 295 -25.84 1.39 -2.06
N GLY A 296 -25.11 1.37 -3.16
CA GLY A 296 -24.95 2.50 -4.08
C GLY A 296 -24.04 3.60 -3.53
N MET A 297 -23.17 3.30 -2.54
CA MET A 297 -22.25 4.28 -1.95
C MET A 297 -20.92 4.28 -2.70
N ILE A 298 -20.48 5.47 -3.06
CA ILE A 298 -19.15 5.75 -3.63
C ILE A 298 -18.49 6.78 -2.71
N GLU A 299 -17.33 6.46 -2.16
CA GLU A 299 -16.45 7.37 -1.44
C GLU A 299 -15.01 7.15 -1.93
N LEU A 300 -14.63 7.87 -2.95
CA LEU A 300 -13.29 7.82 -3.54
C LEU A 300 -12.40 8.88 -2.91
N LYS A 301 -11.27 8.46 -2.37
CA LYS A 301 -10.25 9.32 -1.77
C LYS A 301 -9.01 9.33 -2.66
N GLN A 302 -8.55 10.52 -3.03
CA GLN A 302 -7.39 10.71 -3.90
C GLN A 302 -7.43 9.85 -5.18
N ALA A 303 -8.62 9.71 -5.77
CA ALA A 303 -8.81 8.94 -6.98
C ALA A 303 -8.11 9.59 -8.17
N ARG A 304 -7.44 8.79 -8.98
CA ARG A 304 -6.71 9.24 -10.18
C ARG A 304 -7.28 8.56 -11.40
N HIS A 305 -7.41 9.29 -12.48
CA HIS A 305 -7.81 8.72 -13.76
C HIS A 305 -6.65 7.86 -14.33
N PRO A 306 -6.84 6.55 -14.54
CA PRO A 306 -5.74 5.63 -14.85
C PRO A 306 -5.09 5.84 -16.23
N LEU A 307 -5.77 6.52 -17.15
CA LEU A 307 -5.28 6.80 -18.49
C LEU A 307 -4.52 8.14 -18.61
N ILE A 308 -4.53 8.97 -17.56
CA ILE A 308 -3.76 10.21 -17.51
C ILE A 308 -2.37 9.91 -16.96
N ASP A 309 -1.36 10.63 -17.47
CA ASP A 309 0.03 10.50 -17.00
C ASP A 309 0.13 10.72 -15.49
N LYS A 310 0.91 9.84 -14.82
CA LYS A 310 1.05 9.82 -13.35
C LYS A 310 1.57 11.13 -12.75
N ASN A 311 2.34 11.89 -13.52
CA ASN A 311 2.95 13.14 -13.06
C ASN A 311 2.03 14.34 -13.31
N LYS A 312 1.00 14.16 -14.13
CA LYS A 312 0.04 15.23 -14.52
C LYS A 312 -1.32 15.05 -13.87
N VAL A 313 -1.68 13.82 -13.51
CA VAL A 313 -2.99 13.52 -12.93
C VAL A 313 -3.12 14.14 -11.53
N VAL A 314 -4.15 14.95 -11.35
CA VAL A 314 -4.50 15.49 -10.04
C VAL A 314 -5.49 14.54 -9.37
N PRO A 315 -5.26 14.13 -8.12
CA PRO A 315 -6.18 13.29 -7.40
C PRO A 315 -7.46 14.05 -7.03
N VAL A 316 -8.59 13.36 -7.13
CA VAL A 316 -9.90 13.90 -6.78
C VAL A 316 -10.54 13.09 -5.65
N ASP A 317 -11.25 13.77 -4.76
CA ASP A 317 -12.09 13.16 -3.74
C ASP A 317 -13.55 13.26 -4.22
N VAL A 318 -14.26 12.12 -4.22
CA VAL A 318 -15.65 12.06 -4.68
C VAL A 318 -16.48 11.28 -3.67
N MET A 319 -17.66 11.81 -3.35
CA MET A 319 -18.66 11.16 -2.53
C MET A 319 -19.99 11.15 -3.25
N LEU A 320 -20.71 10.02 -3.20
CA LEU A 320 -22.05 9.86 -3.76
C LEU A 320 -22.77 8.68 -3.09
N GLY A 321 -24.05 8.82 -2.81
CA GLY A 321 -24.89 7.73 -2.31
C GLY A 321 -24.90 7.56 -0.79
N LYS A 322 -24.20 8.40 -0.02
CA LYS A 322 -24.16 8.39 1.44
C LYS A 322 -25.11 9.45 2.02
N GLU A 323 -24.82 10.71 1.81
CA GLU A 323 -25.59 11.86 2.27
C GLU A 323 -26.54 12.40 1.18
N PHE A 324 -26.18 12.21 -0.06
CA PHE A 324 -26.92 12.61 -1.23
C PHE A 324 -26.86 11.52 -2.32
N ASP A 325 -27.88 11.45 -3.14
CA ASP A 325 -27.99 10.50 -4.26
C ASP A 325 -27.59 11.13 -5.60
N THR A 326 -27.50 12.46 -5.66
CA THR A 326 -27.25 13.23 -6.87
C THR A 326 -26.16 14.26 -6.63
N LEU A 327 -25.12 14.22 -7.45
CA LEU A 327 -24.02 15.18 -7.46
C LEU A 327 -24.07 16.02 -8.73
N VAL A 328 -24.27 17.33 -8.59
CA VAL A 328 -24.27 18.30 -9.70
C VAL A 328 -22.92 19.02 -9.73
N ILE A 329 -22.09 18.68 -10.71
CA ILE A 329 -20.72 19.19 -10.85
C ILE A 329 -20.74 20.43 -11.75
N THR A 330 -20.22 21.54 -11.26
CA THR A 330 -20.17 22.83 -11.94
C THR A 330 -18.73 23.34 -12.10
N GLY A 331 -18.53 24.34 -12.92
CA GLY A 331 -17.22 24.93 -13.19
C GLY A 331 -16.92 25.07 -14.69
N PRO A 332 -15.73 25.59 -15.06
CA PRO A 332 -15.37 25.76 -16.48
C PRO A 332 -15.15 24.39 -17.15
N ASN A 333 -15.32 24.29 -18.47
CA ASN A 333 -15.16 23.04 -19.23
C ASN A 333 -13.73 22.49 -19.11
N THR A 334 -12.74 23.36 -19.04
CA THR A 334 -11.33 22.98 -18.82
C THR A 334 -11.03 22.51 -17.39
N GLY A 335 -11.99 22.65 -16.46
CA GLY A 335 -11.80 22.35 -15.03
C GLY A 335 -11.75 20.87 -14.66
N GLY A 336 -11.99 19.95 -15.61
CA GLY A 336 -11.95 18.50 -15.37
C GLY A 336 -13.29 17.86 -15.00
N LYS A 337 -14.42 18.50 -15.25
CA LYS A 337 -15.78 17.98 -15.02
C LYS A 337 -15.97 16.59 -15.66
N THR A 338 -15.78 16.50 -16.97
CA THR A 338 -15.88 15.25 -17.74
C THR A 338 -14.91 14.18 -17.25
N VAL A 339 -13.67 14.57 -16.91
CA VAL A 339 -12.66 13.65 -16.35
C VAL A 339 -13.12 13.09 -15.01
N THR A 340 -13.75 13.91 -14.17
CA THR A 340 -14.30 13.44 -12.88
C THR A 340 -15.41 12.41 -13.09
N LEU A 341 -16.37 12.66 -14.01
CA LEU A 341 -17.40 11.67 -14.35
C LEU A 341 -16.81 10.38 -14.89
N LYS A 342 -15.87 10.48 -15.84
CA LYS A 342 -15.16 9.31 -16.38
C LYS A 342 -14.41 8.56 -15.27
N THR A 343 -13.78 9.27 -14.34
CA THR A 343 -13.07 8.64 -13.22
C THR A 343 -14.03 7.84 -12.34
N ILE A 344 -15.16 8.40 -11.93
CA ILE A 344 -16.18 7.71 -11.14
C ILE A 344 -16.62 6.42 -11.85
N GLY A 345 -17.02 6.53 -13.12
CA GLY A 345 -17.52 5.40 -13.90
C GLY A 345 -16.47 4.33 -14.17
N LEU A 346 -15.29 4.75 -14.63
CA LEU A 346 -14.22 3.82 -14.98
C LEU A 346 -13.70 3.06 -13.76
N LEU A 347 -13.44 3.74 -12.64
CA LEU A 347 -12.97 3.06 -11.42
C LEU A 347 -14.01 2.10 -10.87
N THR A 348 -15.30 2.44 -10.96
CA THR A 348 -16.40 1.54 -10.60
C THR A 348 -16.38 0.29 -11.47
N LEU A 349 -16.29 0.41 -12.79
CA LEU A 349 -16.24 -0.71 -13.72
C LEU A 349 -14.96 -1.56 -13.51
N MET A 350 -13.81 -0.92 -13.29
CA MET A 350 -12.56 -1.60 -12.99
C MET A 350 -12.69 -2.48 -11.74
N ALA A 351 -13.20 -1.92 -10.64
CA ALA A 351 -13.43 -2.68 -9.41
C ALA A 351 -14.37 -3.87 -9.63
N MET A 352 -15.46 -3.67 -10.39
CA MET A 352 -16.41 -4.73 -10.75
C MET A 352 -15.79 -5.81 -11.66
N CYS A 353 -14.69 -5.51 -12.38
CA CYS A 353 -13.89 -6.51 -13.12
C CYS A 353 -12.82 -7.19 -12.24
N GLY A 354 -12.75 -6.89 -10.94
CA GLY A 354 -11.73 -7.40 -10.03
C GLY A 354 -10.36 -6.77 -10.27
N LEU A 355 -10.31 -5.53 -10.79
CA LEU A 355 -9.10 -4.72 -10.91
C LEU A 355 -9.00 -3.77 -9.71
N LEU A 356 -7.82 -3.67 -9.10
CA LEU A 356 -7.57 -2.63 -8.10
C LEU A 356 -7.60 -1.26 -8.75
N VAL A 357 -7.97 -0.23 -7.99
CA VAL A 357 -8.20 1.11 -8.52
C VAL A 357 -7.21 2.13 -7.95
N PRO A 358 -6.74 3.11 -8.75
CA PRO A 358 -5.79 4.12 -8.32
C PRO A 358 -6.44 5.15 -7.39
N CYS A 359 -6.63 4.78 -6.15
CA CYS A 359 -7.18 5.63 -5.08
C CYS A 359 -6.42 5.41 -3.76
N ALA A 360 -6.70 6.23 -2.75
CA ALA A 360 -6.17 6.00 -1.41
C ALA A 360 -6.91 4.84 -0.72
N ASP A 361 -6.25 4.26 0.29
CA ASP A 361 -6.83 3.22 1.14
C ASP A 361 -8.13 3.69 1.79
N ASN A 362 -9.01 2.73 2.10
CA ASN A 362 -10.36 2.99 2.63
C ASN A 362 -11.26 3.81 1.70
N SER A 363 -11.03 3.76 0.39
CA SER A 363 -12.01 4.20 -0.61
C SER A 363 -13.12 3.15 -0.74
N GLU A 364 -14.37 3.59 -0.86
CA GLU A 364 -15.53 2.71 -1.05
C GLU A 364 -16.09 2.85 -2.47
N LEU A 365 -16.47 1.71 -3.05
CA LEU A 365 -17.18 1.64 -4.33
C LEU A 365 -18.35 0.67 -4.22
N SER A 366 -19.38 0.92 -5.00
CA SER A 366 -20.56 0.05 -5.03
C SER A 366 -20.62 -0.80 -6.30
N VAL A 367 -21.23 -1.95 -6.16
CA VAL A 367 -21.62 -2.79 -7.30
C VAL A 367 -22.92 -2.25 -7.87
N PHE A 368 -22.91 -1.84 -9.13
CA PHE A 368 -24.08 -1.36 -9.84
C PHE A 368 -24.51 -2.35 -10.91
N ARG A 369 -25.80 -2.64 -10.99
CA ARG A 369 -26.34 -3.50 -12.05
C ARG A 369 -26.26 -2.85 -13.42
N ARG A 370 -26.26 -1.51 -13.47
CA ARG A 370 -26.15 -0.72 -14.69
C ARG A 370 -25.32 0.52 -14.45
N VAL A 371 -24.36 0.74 -15.31
CA VAL A 371 -23.62 1.99 -15.41
C VAL A 371 -24.03 2.63 -16.73
N LEU A 372 -24.81 3.70 -16.66
CA LEU A 372 -25.44 4.39 -17.79
C LEU A 372 -24.75 5.74 -17.99
N VAL A 373 -24.31 6.00 -19.19
CA VAL A 373 -23.41 7.12 -19.46
C VAL A 373 -23.92 7.93 -20.65
N ASP A 374 -24.00 9.22 -20.48
CA ASP A 374 -24.14 10.20 -21.54
C ASP A 374 -22.97 11.19 -21.44
N ILE A 375 -21.86 10.82 -22.04
CA ILE A 375 -20.64 11.61 -22.15
C ILE A 375 -20.24 11.57 -23.62
N GLY A 376 -20.27 12.70 -24.30
CA GLY A 376 -19.94 12.81 -25.71
C GLY A 376 -18.80 13.80 -25.97
N ASP A 377 -17.93 13.53 -26.96
CA ASP A 377 -17.01 14.50 -27.50
C ASP A 377 -17.79 15.35 -28.55
N GLU A 378 -17.92 16.65 -28.29
CA GLU A 378 -18.50 17.62 -29.22
C GLU A 378 -17.73 17.74 -30.55
N GLN A 379 -16.61 17.05 -30.72
CA GLN A 379 -15.67 17.20 -31.82
C GLN A 379 -15.81 16.16 -32.95
N SER A 380 -16.75 15.23 -32.91
CA SER A 380 -16.94 14.31 -34.04
C SER A 380 -17.76 14.96 -35.13
N ILE A 381 -17.09 15.46 -36.14
CA ILE A 381 -17.64 16.13 -37.35
C ILE A 381 -18.56 15.19 -38.15
N GLU A 382 -18.57 13.89 -37.92
CA GLU A 382 -19.34 12.92 -38.70
C GLU A 382 -20.79 12.73 -38.29
N GLN A 383 -21.27 13.35 -37.18
CA GLN A 383 -22.70 13.28 -36.79
C GLN A 383 -23.34 14.66 -36.77
N SER A 384 -23.78 15.12 -37.91
CA SER A 384 -24.44 16.40 -38.14
C SER A 384 -25.93 16.46 -37.73
N LEU A 385 -26.43 15.55 -36.94
CA LEU A 385 -27.70 15.72 -36.22
C LEU A 385 -27.37 16.51 -34.94
N SER A 386 -28.08 17.61 -34.71
CA SER A 386 -27.82 18.55 -33.61
C SER A 386 -27.37 17.75 -32.34
N THR A 387 -26.26 18.15 -31.74
CA THR A 387 -25.69 17.57 -30.53
C THR A 387 -26.74 17.33 -29.43
N PHE A 388 -27.69 18.24 -29.30
CA PHE A 388 -28.84 18.14 -28.41
C PHE A 388 -29.73 16.91 -28.68
N SER A 389 -30.11 16.64 -29.95
CA SER A 389 -30.97 15.50 -30.29
C SER A 389 -30.27 14.15 -29.99
N GLY A 390 -28.96 14.07 -30.21
CA GLY A 390 -28.15 12.90 -29.88
C GLY A 390 -28.15 12.61 -28.39
N HIS A 391 -27.85 13.65 -27.58
CA HIS A 391 -27.89 13.53 -26.09
C HIS A 391 -29.29 13.15 -25.60
N MET A 392 -30.36 13.81 -26.10
CA MET A 392 -31.73 13.51 -25.68
C MET A 392 -32.15 12.08 -26.03
N THR A 393 -31.74 11.57 -27.18
CA THR A 393 -32.01 10.18 -27.55
C THR A 393 -31.35 9.20 -26.55
N ASN A 394 -30.12 9.46 -26.16
CA ASN A 394 -29.40 8.65 -25.18
C ASN A 394 -30.00 8.77 -23.78
N ILE A 395 -30.34 9.99 -23.35
CA ILE A 395 -31.02 10.26 -22.06
C ILE A 395 -32.36 9.54 -21.99
N VAL A 396 -33.17 9.51 -23.09
CA VAL A 396 -34.41 8.72 -23.14
C VAL A 396 -34.14 7.23 -22.83
N GLN A 397 -33.05 6.65 -23.37
CA GLN A 397 -32.68 5.28 -23.08
C GLN A 397 -32.22 5.12 -21.65
N ILE A 398 -31.43 6.07 -21.13
CA ILE A 398 -30.99 6.09 -19.73
C ILE A 398 -32.22 6.11 -18.81
N ILE A 399 -33.16 6.99 -19.01
CA ILE A 399 -34.39 7.09 -18.23
C ILE A 399 -35.19 5.78 -18.28
N LYS A 400 -35.31 5.13 -19.44
CA LYS A 400 -35.97 3.81 -19.54
C LYS A 400 -35.31 2.70 -18.74
N LEU A 401 -33.98 2.67 -18.77
CA LEU A 401 -33.18 1.59 -18.18
C LEU A 401 -32.86 1.81 -16.69
N ALA A 402 -32.84 3.06 -16.22
CA ALA A 402 -32.46 3.42 -14.86
C ALA A 402 -33.40 2.80 -13.80
N ASN A 403 -32.80 2.36 -12.70
CA ASN A 403 -33.45 1.87 -11.49
C ASN A 403 -32.55 2.08 -10.26
N ALA A 404 -32.95 1.63 -9.08
CA ALA A 404 -32.21 1.79 -7.82
C ALA A 404 -30.77 1.18 -7.83
N GLY A 405 -30.50 0.22 -8.71
CA GLY A 405 -29.16 -0.36 -8.90
C GLY A 405 -28.36 0.30 -10.04
N SER A 406 -28.70 1.52 -10.44
CA SER A 406 -28.06 2.21 -11.57
C SER A 406 -27.18 3.36 -11.10
N LEU A 407 -26.02 3.50 -11.75
CA LEU A 407 -25.19 4.71 -11.73
C LEU A 407 -25.38 5.45 -13.06
N CYS A 408 -25.87 6.68 -13.00
CA CYS A 408 -26.10 7.54 -14.17
C CYS A 408 -25.03 8.65 -14.19
N LEU A 409 -24.26 8.72 -15.26
CA LEU A 409 -23.21 9.71 -15.47
C LEU A 409 -23.57 10.55 -16.70
N ILE A 410 -23.92 11.82 -16.50
CA ILE A 410 -24.45 12.68 -17.55
C ILE A 410 -23.61 13.95 -17.65
N ASP A 411 -22.98 14.15 -18.77
CA ASP A 411 -22.15 15.33 -19.04
C ASP A 411 -23.00 16.42 -19.77
N GLU A 412 -22.78 17.66 -19.38
CA GLU A 412 -23.42 18.86 -19.96
C GLU A 412 -24.95 18.76 -20.12
N LEU A 413 -25.63 18.27 -19.08
CA LEU A 413 -27.06 18.03 -19.10
C LEU A 413 -27.85 19.31 -19.47
N GLY A 414 -28.64 19.23 -20.53
CA GLY A 414 -29.47 20.32 -21.04
C GLY A 414 -28.78 21.25 -22.05
N ALA A 415 -27.51 21.04 -22.36
CA ALA A 415 -26.76 21.86 -23.31
C ALA A 415 -27.26 21.68 -24.75
N GLY A 416 -27.04 22.70 -25.58
CA GLY A 416 -27.36 22.66 -27.03
C GLY A 416 -28.77 23.12 -27.39
N THR A 417 -29.51 23.71 -26.45
CA THR A 417 -30.83 24.38 -26.71
C THR A 417 -30.91 25.74 -25.99
N ASP A 418 -32.09 26.36 -25.99
CA ASP A 418 -32.33 27.58 -25.22
C ASP A 418 -31.94 27.34 -23.73
N PRO A 419 -31.16 28.23 -23.11
CA PRO A 419 -30.67 28.03 -21.75
C PRO A 419 -31.76 27.82 -20.70
N VAL A 420 -32.89 28.51 -20.82
CA VAL A 420 -34.00 28.41 -19.85
C VAL A 420 -34.73 27.07 -20.02
N GLU A 421 -35.03 26.69 -21.28
CA GLU A 421 -35.63 25.38 -21.56
C GLU A 421 -34.67 24.24 -21.20
N GLY A 422 -33.41 24.36 -21.54
CA GLY A 422 -32.38 23.38 -21.22
C GLY A 422 -32.20 23.15 -19.71
N ALA A 423 -32.16 24.20 -18.91
CA ALA A 423 -32.10 24.13 -17.47
C ALA A 423 -33.35 23.48 -16.84
N ALA A 424 -34.56 23.88 -17.31
CA ALA A 424 -35.82 23.32 -16.84
C ALA A 424 -35.92 21.81 -17.17
N LEU A 425 -35.54 21.42 -18.39
CA LEU A 425 -35.51 20.02 -18.82
C LEU A 425 -34.49 19.20 -18.02
N ALA A 426 -33.30 19.75 -17.76
CA ALA A 426 -32.26 19.11 -16.97
C ALA A 426 -32.75 18.83 -15.55
N ILE A 427 -33.39 19.78 -14.88
CA ILE A 427 -33.97 19.58 -13.54
C ILE A 427 -35.01 18.45 -13.59
N ALA A 428 -35.97 18.48 -14.53
CA ALA A 428 -37.00 17.45 -14.65
C ALA A 428 -36.42 16.04 -14.92
N ILE A 429 -35.32 15.93 -15.68
CA ILE A 429 -34.61 14.67 -15.94
C ILE A 429 -33.95 14.16 -14.64
N LEU A 430 -33.28 15.05 -13.90
CA LEU A 430 -32.67 14.67 -12.63
C LEU A 430 -33.72 14.18 -11.62
N GLU A 431 -34.84 14.91 -11.47
CA GLU A 431 -35.95 14.50 -10.60
C GLU A 431 -36.49 13.12 -11.02
N ARG A 432 -36.70 12.90 -12.33
CA ARG A 432 -37.18 11.60 -12.82
C ARG A 432 -36.22 10.45 -12.56
N LEU A 433 -34.93 10.66 -12.65
CA LEU A 433 -33.92 9.65 -12.32
C LEU A 433 -33.82 9.39 -10.81
N ARG A 434 -34.00 10.43 -9.99
CA ARG A 434 -34.09 10.33 -8.52
C ARG A 434 -35.31 9.57 -8.07
N ASP A 435 -36.49 9.79 -8.68
CA ASP A 435 -37.69 8.99 -8.45
C ASP A 435 -37.45 7.48 -8.64
N LYS A 436 -36.54 7.13 -9.55
CA LYS A 436 -36.10 5.75 -9.79
C LYS A 436 -35.02 5.27 -8.84
N HIS A 437 -34.63 6.10 -7.86
CA HIS A 437 -33.61 5.85 -6.88
C HIS A 437 -32.21 5.57 -7.48
N ALA A 438 -31.93 6.04 -8.70
CA ALA A 438 -30.62 5.96 -9.32
C ALA A 438 -29.61 6.83 -8.58
N LYS A 439 -28.33 6.46 -8.63
CA LYS A 439 -27.24 7.34 -8.22
C LYS A 439 -26.80 8.15 -9.42
N ILE A 440 -26.68 9.47 -9.25
CA ILE A 440 -26.52 10.39 -10.38
C ILE A 440 -25.31 11.28 -10.13
N ALA A 441 -24.41 11.35 -11.10
CA ALA A 441 -23.44 12.43 -11.18
C ALA A 441 -23.62 13.13 -12.54
N SER A 442 -23.87 14.43 -12.50
CA SER A 442 -24.11 15.20 -13.71
C SER A 442 -23.28 16.48 -13.72
N THR A 443 -22.83 16.89 -14.90
CA THR A 443 -22.16 18.18 -15.04
C THR A 443 -23.09 19.18 -15.70
N THR A 444 -22.91 20.43 -15.38
CA THR A 444 -23.67 21.53 -15.99
C THR A 444 -22.91 22.85 -15.85
N HIS A 445 -23.35 23.83 -16.65
CA HIS A 445 -22.92 25.23 -16.52
C HIS A 445 -24.09 26.16 -16.17
N TYR A 446 -25.34 25.64 -16.01
CA TYR A 446 -26.51 26.40 -15.66
C TYR A 446 -26.58 26.81 -14.19
N ALA A 447 -26.94 28.06 -13.93
CA ALA A 447 -27.10 28.59 -12.57
C ALA A 447 -28.29 27.95 -11.84
N GLU A 448 -29.36 27.68 -12.59
CA GLU A 448 -30.61 27.09 -12.10
C GLU A 448 -30.38 25.70 -11.48
N LEU A 449 -29.46 24.90 -12.03
CA LEU A 449 -29.12 23.59 -11.47
C LEU A 449 -28.29 23.71 -10.18
N LYS A 450 -27.44 24.74 -10.05
CA LYS A 450 -26.77 25.06 -8.80
C LYS A 450 -27.77 25.39 -7.69
N GLU A 451 -28.76 26.20 -8.01
CA GLU A 451 -29.83 26.57 -7.10
C GLU A 451 -30.72 25.39 -6.75
N PHE A 452 -31.07 24.55 -7.71
CA PHE A 452 -31.80 23.30 -7.52
C PHE A 452 -31.07 22.41 -6.51
N ALA A 453 -29.75 22.25 -6.64
CA ALA A 453 -28.97 21.45 -5.72
C ALA A 453 -28.89 22.04 -4.29
N LEU A 454 -28.96 23.36 -4.13
CA LEU A 454 -29.01 23.99 -2.81
C LEU A 454 -30.37 23.84 -2.12
N ARG A 455 -31.45 23.78 -2.89
CA ARG A 455 -32.83 23.73 -2.38
C ARG A 455 -33.37 22.32 -2.21
N THR A 456 -32.82 21.35 -2.91
CA THR A 456 -33.37 19.98 -2.96
C THR A 456 -32.61 19.02 -2.06
N PRO A 457 -33.22 18.51 -1.00
CA PRO A 457 -32.58 17.51 -0.15
C PRO A 457 -32.12 16.28 -0.94
N GLY A 458 -30.91 15.80 -0.68
CA GLY A 458 -30.34 14.65 -1.37
C GLY A 458 -29.68 14.97 -2.72
N VAL A 459 -29.65 16.24 -3.13
CA VAL A 459 -28.85 16.75 -4.25
C VAL A 459 -27.73 17.62 -3.69
N GLU A 460 -26.51 17.44 -4.17
CA GLU A 460 -25.36 18.19 -3.69
C GLU A 460 -24.62 18.87 -4.84
N ASN A 461 -24.08 20.05 -4.57
CA ASN A 461 -23.21 20.75 -5.49
C ASN A 461 -21.78 20.24 -5.41
N GLY A 462 -21.15 20.07 -6.57
CA GLY A 462 -19.72 19.89 -6.72
C GLY A 462 -19.13 21.00 -7.59
N SER A 463 -17.98 21.52 -7.23
CA SER A 463 -17.29 22.55 -8.01
C SER A 463 -15.89 22.09 -8.40
N CYS A 464 -15.59 22.14 -9.69
CA CYS A 464 -14.20 22.02 -10.14
C CYS A 464 -13.46 23.34 -9.88
N GLU A 465 -12.47 23.29 -8.98
CA GLU A 465 -11.69 24.46 -8.59
C GLU A 465 -10.86 25.00 -9.77
N PHE A 466 -10.87 26.33 -9.91
CA PHE A 466 -10.13 27.02 -10.95
C PHE A 466 -9.31 28.16 -10.34
N ASP A 467 -8.02 28.17 -10.60
CA ASP A 467 -7.14 29.25 -10.15
C ASP A 467 -7.20 30.45 -11.10
N VAL A 468 -7.93 31.47 -10.70
CA VAL A 468 -8.07 32.71 -11.44
C VAL A 468 -6.73 33.46 -11.54
N ALA A 469 -5.80 33.24 -10.56
CA ALA A 469 -4.52 33.93 -10.59
C ALA A 469 -3.57 33.36 -11.65
N THR A 470 -3.62 32.09 -11.95
CA THR A 470 -2.79 31.44 -12.97
C THR A 470 -3.51 31.15 -14.27
N LEU A 471 -4.84 31.32 -14.33
CA LEU A 471 -5.75 30.89 -15.40
C LEU A 471 -5.63 29.39 -15.71
N LYS A 472 -5.31 28.58 -14.70
CA LYS A 472 -5.17 27.15 -14.84
C LYS A 472 -6.18 26.41 -13.96
N PRO A 473 -6.76 25.31 -14.46
CA PRO A 473 -7.56 24.44 -13.63
C PRO A 473 -6.66 23.76 -12.57
N THR A 474 -7.14 23.67 -11.35
CA THR A 474 -6.48 22.87 -10.30
C THR A 474 -6.90 21.42 -10.37
N TYR A 475 -7.96 21.10 -11.11
CA TYR A 475 -8.60 19.78 -11.25
C TYR A 475 -9.12 19.20 -9.92
N ARG A 476 -9.17 19.97 -8.84
CA ARG A 476 -9.75 19.54 -7.57
C ARG A 476 -11.26 19.68 -7.59
N LEU A 477 -11.97 18.67 -7.11
CA LEU A 477 -13.41 18.71 -6.90
C LEU A 477 -13.72 19.14 -5.45
N LEU A 478 -14.57 20.14 -5.30
CA LEU A 478 -15.02 20.66 -4.03
C LEU A 478 -16.51 20.31 -3.89
N ILE A 479 -16.85 19.40 -2.99
CA ILE A 479 -18.23 18.99 -2.72
C ILE A 479 -18.82 19.93 -1.67
N GLY A 480 -20.12 20.21 -1.76
CA GLY A 480 -20.85 21.08 -0.84
C GLY A 480 -20.81 22.57 -1.21
N VAL A 481 -20.13 22.93 -2.30
CA VAL A 481 -20.04 24.34 -2.73
C VAL A 481 -20.33 24.46 -4.23
N PRO A 482 -21.29 25.29 -4.67
CA PRO A 482 -21.51 25.57 -6.08
C PRO A 482 -20.30 26.34 -6.66
N GLY A 483 -19.93 26.01 -7.88
CA GLY A 483 -18.85 26.68 -8.60
C GLY A 483 -19.21 28.15 -8.97
N LYS A 484 -18.26 29.04 -8.71
CA LYS A 484 -18.35 30.43 -9.13
C LYS A 484 -18.16 30.55 -10.66
N SER A 485 -18.91 31.41 -11.28
CA SER A 485 -18.68 31.82 -12.67
C SER A 485 -17.47 32.77 -12.71
N ASN A 486 -16.42 32.38 -13.42
CA ASN A 486 -15.19 33.16 -13.51
C ASN A 486 -15.04 33.84 -14.90
N ALA A 487 -16.10 33.86 -15.71
CA ALA A 487 -16.03 34.35 -17.08
C ALA A 487 -15.48 35.79 -17.17
N PHE A 488 -15.97 36.71 -16.35
CA PHE A 488 -15.51 38.11 -16.37
C PHE A 488 -14.06 38.25 -15.91
N ALA A 489 -13.67 37.52 -14.87
CA ALA A 489 -12.29 37.56 -14.37
C ALA A 489 -11.28 36.96 -15.39
N ILE A 490 -11.68 35.89 -16.07
CA ILE A 490 -10.89 35.28 -17.15
C ILE A 490 -10.81 36.24 -18.35
N SER A 491 -11.94 36.82 -18.80
CA SER A 491 -11.99 37.74 -19.91
C SER A 491 -11.12 38.97 -19.67
N LYS A 492 -11.18 39.57 -18.48
CA LYS A 492 -10.34 40.70 -18.09
C LYS A 492 -8.85 40.36 -18.21
N ARG A 493 -8.48 39.18 -17.76
CA ARG A 493 -7.07 38.74 -17.78
C ARG A 493 -6.56 38.36 -19.15
N LEU A 494 -7.48 37.96 -20.05
CA LEU A 494 -7.19 37.71 -21.46
C LEU A 494 -7.08 39.00 -22.27
N GLY A 495 -7.39 40.18 -21.68
CA GLY A 495 -7.19 41.47 -22.28
C GLY A 495 -8.47 42.13 -22.83
N ILE A 496 -9.65 41.70 -22.41
CA ILE A 496 -10.89 42.41 -22.71
C ILE A 496 -10.96 43.68 -21.85
N ASP A 497 -11.29 44.80 -22.46
CA ASP A 497 -11.35 46.10 -21.82
C ASP A 497 -12.33 46.15 -20.65
N ASP A 498 -11.91 46.87 -19.59
CA ASP A 498 -12.70 46.99 -18.36
C ASP A 498 -14.09 47.58 -18.58
N GLU A 499 -14.23 48.46 -19.57
CA GLU A 499 -15.55 49.07 -19.97
C GLU A 499 -16.50 47.99 -20.47
N ILE A 500 -16.02 47.08 -21.31
CA ILE A 500 -16.84 45.97 -21.84
C ILE A 500 -17.28 45.06 -20.72
N ILE A 501 -16.35 44.71 -19.80
CA ILE A 501 -16.62 43.83 -18.66
C ILE A 501 -17.60 44.49 -17.70
N SER A 502 -17.44 45.80 -17.42
CA SER A 502 -18.36 46.54 -16.58
C SER A 502 -19.77 46.53 -17.19
N ARG A 503 -19.88 46.81 -18.49
CA ARG A 503 -21.17 46.80 -19.20
C ARG A 503 -21.78 45.40 -19.22
N ALA A 504 -20.99 44.36 -19.48
CA ALA A 504 -21.48 42.98 -19.45
C ALA A 504 -21.98 42.61 -18.04
N SER A 505 -21.25 43.06 -16.99
CA SER A 505 -21.68 42.85 -15.62
C SER A 505 -22.99 43.56 -15.27
N GLU A 506 -23.29 44.75 -15.84
CA GLU A 506 -24.57 45.44 -15.66
C GLU A 506 -25.75 44.70 -16.32
N LEU A 507 -25.48 43.98 -17.41
CA LEU A 507 -26.51 43.26 -18.17
C LEU A 507 -26.91 41.94 -17.49
N VAL A 508 -26.12 41.43 -16.51
CA VAL A 508 -26.51 40.23 -15.73
C VAL A 508 -27.63 40.57 -14.77
N SER A 509 -28.65 39.74 -14.67
CA SER A 509 -29.80 39.91 -13.79
C SER A 509 -29.43 40.09 -12.31
N ASN A 510 -30.20 40.89 -11.57
CA ASN A 510 -29.95 41.13 -10.14
C ASN A 510 -30.06 39.85 -9.31
N GLU A 511 -30.88 38.89 -9.66
CA GLU A 511 -31.04 37.61 -8.99
C GLU A 511 -29.76 36.76 -9.12
N ASN A 512 -29.22 36.66 -10.31
CA ASN A 512 -27.96 35.96 -10.56
C ASN A 512 -26.76 36.61 -9.85
N ARG A 513 -26.74 37.97 -9.71
CA ARG A 513 -25.69 38.65 -8.93
C ARG A 513 -25.77 38.31 -7.45
N GLN A 514 -26.97 38.38 -6.85
CA GLN A 514 -27.17 38.07 -5.44
C GLN A 514 -26.73 36.62 -5.13
N PHE A 515 -27.06 35.70 -6.02
CA PHE A 515 -26.69 34.32 -5.92
C PHE A 515 -25.13 34.12 -5.96
N GLU A 516 -24.47 34.74 -6.96
CA GLU A 516 -22.99 34.69 -7.07
C GLU A 516 -22.27 35.32 -5.87
N ASP A 517 -22.82 36.42 -5.27
CA ASP A 517 -22.30 37.02 -4.05
C ASP A 517 -22.38 36.09 -2.84
N VAL A 518 -23.46 35.33 -2.72
CA VAL A 518 -23.60 34.32 -1.67
C VAL A 518 -22.59 33.19 -1.87
N VAL A 519 -22.44 32.71 -3.10
CA VAL A 519 -21.45 31.68 -3.46
C VAL A 519 -20.03 32.15 -3.13
N GLU A 520 -19.69 33.42 -3.45
CA GLU A 520 -18.38 33.98 -3.13
C GLU A 520 -18.10 34.03 -1.63
N LYS A 521 -19.11 34.42 -0.83
CA LYS A 521 -18.99 34.43 0.64
C LYS A 521 -18.79 33.03 1.20
N LEU A 522 -19.50 32.04 0.66
CA LEU A 522 -19.36 30.63 1.06
C LEU A 522 -17.96 30.11 0.70
N GLU A 523 -17.46 30.39 -0.46
CA GLU A 523 -16.13 29.95 -0.91
C GLU A 523 -15.00 30.57 -0.07
N LYS A 524 -15.07 31.89 0.20
CA LYS A 524 -14.12 32.56 1.10
C LYS A 524 -14.13 31.96 2.52
N ARG A 525 -15.31 31.65 3.06
CA ARG A 525 -15.44 31.01 4.37
C ARG A 525 -14.83 29.61 4.37
N ARG A 526 -15.11 28.82 3.34
CA ARG A 526 -14.56 27.50 3.19
C ARG A 526 -13.02 27.53 3.12
N GLN A 527 -12.45 28.39 2.28
CA GLN A 527 -10.99 28.55 2.16
C GLN A 527 -10.34 28.92 3.51
N SER A 528 -11.01 29.78 4.30
CA SER A 528 -10.54 30.13 5.63
C SER A 528 -10.56 28.92 6.58
N LEU A 529 -11.65 28.14 6.56
CA LEU A 529 -11.78 26.93 7.36
C LEU A 529 -10.75 25.85 6.95
N GLU A 530 -10.52 25.69 5.66
CA GLU A 530 -9.55 24.71 5.12
C GLU A 530 -8.12 25.07 5.56
N LYS A 531 -7.74 26.35 5.52
CA LYS A 531 -6.45 26.83 6.07
C LYS A 531 -6.34 26.58 7.59
N GLN A 532 -7.43 26.77 8.33
CA GLN A 532 -7.45 26.50 9.77
C GLN A 532 -7.29 25.01 10.05
N LEU A 533 -7.98 24.15 9.29
CA LEU A 533 -7.88 22.70 9.41
C LEU A 533 -6.48 22.19 9.07
N GLU A 534 -5.89 22.71 7.99
CA GLU A 534 -4.51 22.36 7.59
C GLU A 534 -3.49 22.75 8.67
N ASN A 535 -3.64 23.95 9.25
CA ASN A 535 -2.80 24.40 10.37
C ASN A 535 -3.01 23.52 11.61
N ALA A 536 -4.23 23.16 11.95
CA ALA A 536 -4.54 22.27 13.06
C ALA A 536 -3.92 20.88 12.84
N ASN A 537 -4.08 20.29 11.66
CA ASN A 537 -3.49 19.00 11.31
C ASN A 537 -1.95 19.06 11.37
N ARG A 538 -1.33 20.14 10.88
CA ARG A 538 0.13 20.34 10.96
C ARG A 538 0.61 20.44 12.41
N LEU A 539 -0.14 21.14 13.26
CA LEU A 539 0.18 21.26 14.70
C LEU A 539 0.02 19.92 15.41
N THR A 540 -1.04 19.17 15.10
CA THR A 540 -1.29 17.84 15.65
C THR A 540 -0.20 16.85 15.23
N ALA A 541 0.20 16.85 13.98
CA ALA A 541 1.30 16.02 13.49
C ALA A 541 2.64 16.35 14.20
N LYS A 542 2.93 17.66 14.39
CA LYS A 542 4.11 18.09 15.16
C LYS A 542 4.03 17.65 16.61
N ALA A 543 2.87 17.83 17.26
CA ALA A 543 2.67 17.40 18.64
C ALA A 543 2.86 15.89 18.82
N ASN A 544 2.35 15.09 17.87
CA ASN A 544 2.52 13.64 17.89
C ASN A 544 3.99 13.22 17.69
N THR A 545 4.73 13.88 16.81
CA THR A 545 6.18 13.60 16.63
C THR A 545 6.99 13.99 17.86
N GLU A 546 6.70 15.11 18.50
CA GLU A 546 7.32 15.53 19.75
C GLU A 546 6.99 14.57 20.90
N LYS A 547 5.73 14.15 21.01
CA LYS A 547 5.30 13.16 22.01
C LYS A 547 6.07 11.85 21.83
N GLN A 548 6.20 11.35 20.59
CA GLN A 548 6.90 10.10 20.32
C GLN A 548 8.40 10.19 20.62
N LYS A 549 9.04 11.36 20.37
CA LYS A 549 10.43 11.62 20.78
C LYS A 549 10.57 11.61 22.30
N ALA A 550 9.67 12.29 23.01
CA ALA A 550 9.69 12.33 24.48
C ALA A 550 9.47 10.93 25.10
N GLU A 551 8.54 10.13 24.56
CA GLU A 551 8.33 8.75 24.99
C GLU A 551 9.58 7.87 24.76
N ASN A 552 10.26 8.01 23.62
CA ASN A 552 11.50 7.30 23.31
C ASN A 552 12.65 7.72 24.24
N GLU A 553 12.79 9.00 24.57
CA GLU A 553 13.79 9.50 25.51
C GLU A 553 13.51 9.00 26.93
N MET A 554 12.24 9.00 27.35
CA MET A 554 11.83 8.46 28.63
C MET A 554 12.13 6.95 28.75
N GLN A 555 11.88 6.19 27.69
CA GLN A 555 12.19 4.76 27.67
C GLN A 555 13.69 4.49 27.71
N LYS A 556 14.52 5.29 27.02
CA LYS A 556 15.98 5.23 27.10
C LYS A 556 16.50 5.60 28.49
N ALA A 557 15.93 6.63 29.12
CA ALA A 557 16.28 7.05 30.47
C ALA A 557 15.94 5.95 31.49
N LYS A 558 14.77 5.30 31.36
CA LYS A 558 14.36 4.18 32.19
C LYS A 558 15.32 2.99 32.05
N GLN A 559 15.69 2.62 30.84
CA GLN A 559 16.66 1.54 30.62
C GLN A 559 18.05 1.86 31.18
N ARG A 560 18.50 3.13 31.12
CA ARG A 560 19.76 3.55 31.75
C ARG A 560 19.68 3.43 33.27
N ALA A 561 18.59 3.89 33.89
CA ALA A 561 18.37 3.78 35.32
C ALA A 561 18.33 2.32 35.80
N GLU A 562 17.66 1.43 35.07
CA GLU A 562 17.61 0.00 35.38
C GLU A 562 19.01 -0.65 35.31
N ARG A 563 19.81 -0.29 34.30
CA ARG A 563 21.20 -0.77 34.18
C ARG A 563 22.09 -0.28 35.33
N GLU A 564 21.95 0.96 35.78
CA GLU A 564 22.72 1.49 36.91
C GLU A 564 22.29 0.84 38.23
N ILE A 565 21.00 0.57 38.42
CA ILE A 565 20.50 -0.16 39.59
C ILE A 565 21.02 -1.59 39.59
N GLU A 566 21.04 -2.24 38.44
CA GLU A 566 21.55 -3.62 38.34
C GLU A 566 23.08 -3.69 38.63
N LYS A 567 23.85 -2.71 38.10
CA LYS A 567 25.30 -2.61 38.43
C LYS A 567 25.53 -2.38 39.94
N ALA A 568 24.75 -1.49 40.55
CA ALA A 568 24.83 -1.23 41.97
C ALA A 568 24.47 -2.46 42.81
N ARG A 569 23.45 -3.24 42.38
CA ARG A 569 23.11 -4.53 43.03
C ARG A 569 24.24 -5.55 42.93
N GLN A 570 24.86 -5.70 41.77
CA GLN A 570 25.98 -6.63 41.58
C GLN A 570 27.17 -6.20 42.42
N GLU A 571 27.47 -4.94 42.57
CA GLU A 571 28.56 -4.42 43.37
C GLU A 571 28.29 -4.62 44.86
N ALA A 572 27.05 -4.34 45.31
CA ALA A 572 26.64 -4.65 46.68
C ALA A 572 26.76 -6.15 47.02
N GLN A 573 26.33 -7.00 46.09
CA GLN A 573 26.43 -8.46 46.27
C GLN A 573 27.89 -8.95 46.33
N ARG A 574 28.82 -8.35 45.56
CA ARG A 574 30.26 -8.61 45.63
C ARG A 574 30.85 -8.19 46.99
N ILE A 575 30.46 -7.01 47.48
CA ILE A 575 30.91 -6.51 48.80
C ILE A 575 30.42 -7.45 49.90
N ILE A 576 29.14 -7.84 49.90
CA ILE A 576 28.57 -8.76 50.89
C ILE A 576 29.28 -10.13 50.86
N SER A 577 29.49 -10.69 49.64
CA SER A 577 30.17 -11.98 49.50
C SER A 577 31.61 -11.93 50.00
N ARG A 578 32.35 -10.83 49.73
CA ARG A 578 33.72 -10.64 50.18
C ARG A 578 33.79 -10.45 51.68
N THR A 579 32.87 -9.68 52.27
CA THR A 579 32.79 -9.47 53.72
C THR A 579 32.42 -10.76 54.45
N ARG A 580 31.53 -11.58 53.89
CA ARG A 580 31.16 -12.89 54.42
C ARG A 580 32.33 -13.87 54.42
N ALA A 581 33.08 -13.95 53.31
CA ALA A 581 34.29 -14.80 53.23
C ALA A 581 35.38 -14.37 54.24
N GLN A 582 35.53 -13.06 54.48
CA GLN A 582 36.46 -12.53 55.48
C GLN A 582 36.00 -12.83 56.92
N ALA A 583 34.68 -12.72 57.18
CA ALA A 583 34.10 -13.07 58.47
C ALA A 583 34.28 -14.58 58.79
N ASP A 584 34.03 -15.44 57.80
CA ASP A 584 34.20 -16.88 57.93
C ASP A 584 35.71 -17.27 58.21
N ALA A 585 36.64 -16.60 57.51
CA ALA A 585 38.06 -16.78 57.76
C ALA A 585 38.50 -16.34 59.18
N ILE A 586 38.00 -15.25 59.71
CA ILE A 586 38.25 -14.76 61.09
C ILE A 586 37.62 -15.71 62.11
N ALA A 587 36.41 -16.23 61.83
CA ALA A 587 35.78 -17.23 62.70
C ALA A 587 36.57 -18.52 62.76
N GLU A 588 37.14 -18.96 61.65
CA GLU A 588 37.98 -20.13 61.57
C GLU A 588 39.30 -19.93 62.31
N GLU A 589 39.93 -18.74 62.20
CA GLU A 589 41.14 -18.39 62.99
C GLU A 589 40.80 -18.31 64.49
N LEU A 590 39.65 -17.77 64.89
CA LEU A 590 39.23 -17.76 66.30
C LEU A 590 39.00 -19.17 66.86
N GLU A 591 38.41 -20.07 66.07
CA GLU A 591 38.19 -21.49 66.47
C GLU A 591 39.55 -22.26 66.65
N LYS A 592 40.48 -22.00 65.71
CA LYS A 592 41.83 -22.53 65.79
C LYS A 592 42.57 -22.04 67.05
N ALA A 593 42.47 -20.72 67.35
CA ALA A 593 43.07 -20.11 68.54
C ALA A 593 42.38 -20.61 69.86
N ARG A 594 41.11 -20.91 69.89
CA ARG A 594 40.34 -21.47 71.00
C ARG A 594 40.79 -22.93 71.32
N LYS A 595 41.11 -23.70 70.27
CA LYS A 595 41.62 -25.09 70.44
C LYS A 595 43.11 -25.18 70.93
N ALA A 596 43.85 -24.07 70.72
CA ALA A 596 45.29 -24.03 71.07
C ALA A 596 45.63 -23.51 72.47
N LYS A 597 44.70 -23.22 73.36
CA LYS A 597 44.84 -22.80 74.78
C LYS A 597 45.80 -21.62 75.11
N ASP A 598 46.47 -21.06 74.09
CA ASP A 598 47.38 -19.91 74.31
C ASP A 598 47.28 -18.95 73.11
N MET A 599 46.69 -17.78 73.26
CA MET A 599 46.71 -16.72 72.25
C MET A 599 47.99 -15.90 72.40
N SER A 600 48.92 -16.02 71.43
CA SER A 600 50.10 -15.18 71.38
C SER A 600 49.73 -13.73 71.09
N VAL A 601 50.49 -12.74 71.56
CA VAL A 601 50.30 -11.32 71.28
C VAL A 601 50.28 -11.04 69.75
N GLN A 602 50.98 -11.83 68.95
CA GLN A 602 51.00 -11.76 67.49
C GLN A 602 49.65 -12.13 66.84
N SER A 603 48.94 -13.15 67.32
CA SER A 603 47.65 -13.60 66.86
C SER A 603 46.58 -12.59 67.18
N ARG A 604 46.61 -11.90 68.30
CA ARG A 604 45.70 -10.81 68.63
C ARG A 604 45.89 -9.57 67.72
N THR A 605 47.14 -9.27 67.38
CA THR A 605 47.44 -8.14 66.45
C THR A 605 47.02 -8.44 65.04
N GLN A 606 47.15 -9.72 64.62
CA GLN A 606 46.71 -10.16 63.30
C GLN A 606 45.16 -10.12 63.17
N LEU A 607 44.42 -10.56 64.17
CA LEU A 607 42.98 -10.52 64.26
C LEU A 607 42.48 -9.11 64.22
N LYS A 608 43.11 -8.20 64.98
CA LYS A 608 42.73 -6.76 64.93
C LYS A 608 42.98 -6.13 63.57
N LYS A 609 44.09 -6.42 62.90
CA LYS A 609 44.38 -5.97 61.53
C LYS A 609 43.39 -6.52 60.51
N ASN A 610 42.86 -7.73 60.69
CA ASN A 610 41.90 -8.32 59.83
C ASN A 610 40.49 -7.70 60.02
N ILE A 611 40.11 -7.38 61.26
CA ILE A 611 38.88 -6.66 61.58
C ILE A 611 38.92 -5.21 61.04
N ASP A 612 40.04 -4.50 61.22
CA ASP A 612 40.22 -3.15 60.66
C ASP A 612 40.19 -3.15 59.15
N LYS A 613 40.68 -4.20 58.48
CA LYS A 613 40.54 -4.39 57.02
C LYS A 613 39.09 -4.68 56.57
N MET A 614 38.29 -5.40 57.39
CA MET A 614 36.87 -5.60 57.11
C MET A 614 36.09 -4.28 57.24
N GLU A 615 36.28 -3.49 58.28
CA GLU A 615 35.66 -2.20 58.43
C GLU A 615 35.99 -1.27 57.26
N ALA A 616 37.27 -1.23 56.84
CA ALA A 616 37.69 -0.41 55.70
C ALA A 616 37.09 -0.84 54.34
N HIS A 617 36.63 -2.11 54.23
CA HIS A 617 35.96 -2.60 53.00
C HIS A 617 34.45 -2.61 53.08
N ALA A 618 33.87 -2.49 54.29
CA ALA A 618 32.41 -2.42 54.48
C ALA A 618 31.86 -1.00 54.40
N ASP A 619 32.70 0.01 54.39
CA ASP A 619 32.30 1.40 54.24
C ASP A 619 32.43 1.86 52.77
N PRO A 620 31.35 1.81 51.97
CA PRO A 620 31.38 2.24 50.54
C PRO A 620 31.34 3.75 50.40
N VAL A 621 31.20 4.52 51.45
CA VAL A 621 31.09 5.97 51.46
C VAL A 621 32.40 6.60 51.90
N LYS A 622 33.39 6.67 51.04
CA LYS A 622 34.45 7.68 51.24
C LYS A 622 33.81 9.02 51.11
N ALA A 623 33.80 9.83 52.18
CA ALA A 623 33.42 11.20 52.13
C ALA A 623 34.13 11.89 50.95
N ARG A 624 33.37 12.39 49.99
CA ARG A 624 33.93 13.00 48.76
C ARG A 624 34.60 14.34 49.06
N ASN A 625 34.24 14.96 50.16
CA ASN A 625 34.77 16.27 50.58
C ASN A 625 35.10 16.24 52.09
N THR A 626 36.28 16.68 52.49
CA THR A 626 36.56 16.98 53.90
C THR A 626 35.85 18.26 54.35
N PRO A 627 35.30 18.33 55.57
CA PRO A 627 34.66 19.56 56.08
C PRO A 627 35.63 20.72 56.02
N ASP A 628 35.22 21.81 55.42
CA ASP A 628 36.01 23.03 55.34
C ASP A 628 35.83 23.82 56.64
N GLU A 629 36.88 23.96 57.46
CA GLU A 629 36.82 24.61 58.75
C GLU A 629 36.62 26.11 58.68
N GLU A 630 36.78 26.74 57.54
CA GLU A 630 36.60 28.21 57.32
C GLU A 630 35.20 28.63 56.91
N TYR A 631 34.31 27.72 56.56
CA TYR A 631 32.96 28.13 56.14
C TYR A 631 32.07 28.58 57.28
N LYS A 632 31.75 29.86 57.35
CA LYS A 632 30.76 30.45 58.29
C LYS A 632 29.41 30.63 57.61
N LEU A 633 28.35 30.12 58.26
CA LEU A 633 27.00 30.26 57.76
C LEU A 633 26.63 31.76 57.66
N PRO A 634 26.07 32.22 56.53
CA PRO A 634 25.70 33.64 56.33
C PRO A 634 24.66 34.15 57.32
N ARG A 635 23.81 33.27 57.87
CA ARG A 635 22.83 33.53 58.88
C ARG A 635 22.50 32.22 59.66
N PRO A 636 21.87 32.31 60.85
CA PRO A 636 21.38 31.10 61.55
C PRO A 636 20.37 30.34 60.72
N LEU A 637 20.46 28.97 60.73
CA LEU A 637 19.56 28.11 60.03
C LEU A 637 18.16 28.14 60.64
N LYS A 638 17.13 28.23 59.79
CA LYS A 638 15.70 28.15 60.16
C LYS A 638 15.12 26.87 59.65
N VAL A 639 14.09 26.37 60.29
CA VAL A 639 13.29 25.23 59.82
C VAL A 639 12.74 25.54 58.42
N GLY A 640 12.96 24.62 57.48
CA GLY A 640 12.59 24.77 56.07
C GLY A 640 13.71 25.31 55.18
N ASP A 641 14.88 25.70 55.74
CA ASP A 641 15.99 26.09 54.90
C ASP A 641 16.54 24.90 54.08
N THR A 642 16.85 25.12 52.79
CA THR A 642 17.55 24.14 51.98
C THR A 642 19.02 24.27 52.16
N VAL A 643 19.68 23.19 52.62
CA VAL A 643 21.11 23.10 52.87
C VAL A 643 21.73 21.97 52.06
N LEU A 644 22.99 22.14 51.70
CA LEU A 644 23.82 21.09 51.13
C LEU A 644 24.59 20.42 52.25
N ILE A 645 24.50 19.09 52.38
CA ILE A 645 25.34 18.27 53.22
C ILE A 645 26.66 18.05 52.44
N TYR A 646 27.72 18.71 52.86
CA TYR A 646 28.94 18.92 52.06
C TYR A 646 29.76 17.64 51.83
N ASP A 647 29.87 16.77 52.83
CA ASP A 647 30.61 15.50 52.74
C ASP A 647 30.02 14.48 51.76
N ILE A 648 28.71 14.48 51.60
CA ILE A 648 28.01 13.55 50.73
C ILE A 648 27.36 14.25 49.49
N ASP A 649 27.59 15.54 49.33
CA ASP A 649 27.07 16.36 48.19
C ASP A 649 25.56 16.15 47.94
N LYS A 650 24.76 16.24 49.01
CA LYS A 650 23.29 16.07 48.94
C LYS A 650 22.54 17.22 49.54
N ASN A 651 21.52 17.67 48.81
CA ASN A 651 20.60 18.70 49.31
C ASN A 651 19.69 18.10 50.38
N ALA A 652 19.51 18.83 51.45
CA ALA A 652 18.61 18.47 52.54
C ALA A 652 17.81 19.70 53.04
N THR A 653 16.69 19.46 53.69
CA THR A 653 15.86 20.50 54.30
C THR A 653 16.01 20.46 55.81
N VAL A 654 16.23 21.59 56.44
CA VAL A 654 16.37 21.70 57.91
C VAL A 654 15.01 21.46 58.58
N LEU A 655 14.95 20.46 59.47
CA LEU A 655 13.75 20.10 60.21
C LEU A 655 13.72 20.68 61.63
N ALA A 656 14.87 20.93 62.24
CA ALA A 656 14.99 21.55 63.54
C ALA A 656 16.27 22.40 63.63
N PRO A 657 16.26 23.53 64.39
CA PRO A 657 17.44 24.36 64.60
C PRO A 657 18.57 23.60 65.34
N PRO A 658 19.82 24.10 65.25
CA PRO A 658 20.96 23.40 65.92
C PRO A 658 20.73 23.26 67.42
N ASN A 659 21.10 22.09 67.99
CA ASN A 659 21.11 21.85 69.41
C ASN A 659 22.35 22.50 70.06
N LYS A 660 22.50 22.34 71.38
CA LYS A 660 23.62 22.93 72.18
C LYS A 660 25.00 22.41 71.71
N ASP A 661 25.02 21.27 71.04
CA ASP A 661 26.26 20.59 70.54
C ASP A 661 26.54 20.93 69.06
N GLY A 662 25.78 21.83 68.44
CA GLY A 662 25.96 22.25 67.06
C GLY A 662 25.45 21.29 65.97
N VAL A 663 24.57 20.33 66.37
CA VAL A 663 24.01 19.32 65.46
C VAL A 663 22.64 19.74 65.03
N VAL A 664 22.39 19.67 63.69
CA VAL A 664 21.12 20.06 63.03
C VAL A 664 20.44 18.78 62.52
N LEU A 665 19.14 18.68 62.72
CA LEU A 665 18.32 17.62 62.13
C LEU A 665 17.88 18.07 60.74
N VAL A 666 18.30 17.32 59.73
CA VAL A 666 17.98 17.60 58.31
C VAL A 666 17.34 16.39 57.66
N GLN A 667 16.56 16.64 56.63
CA GLN A 667 15.94 15.61 55.80
C GLN A 667 16.52 15.65 54.39
N ALA A 668 17.20 14.59 53.98
CA ALA A 668 17.72 14.37 52.63
C ALA A 668 16.85 13.34 51.93
N GLY A 669 15.96 13.78 51.06
CA GLY A 669 14.94 12.90 50.46
C GLY A 669 13.99 12.32 51.49
N ILE A 670 13.95 10.99 51.65
CA ILE A 670 13.09 10.30 52.63
C ILE A 670 13.80 10.03 53.97
N ILE A 671 15.12 10.28 54.07
CA ILE A 671 15.92 9.97 55.24
C ILE A 671 16.10 11.20 56.12
N LYS A 672 15.78 11.09 57.41
CA LYS A 672 16.07 12.09 58.44
C LYS A 672 17.37 11.74 59.09
N THR A 673 18.34 12.66 59.09
CA THR A 673 19.67 12.45 59.68
C THR A 673 20.11 13.65 60.50
N ARG A 674 21.02 13.46 61.44
CA ARG A 674 21.64 14.51 62.25
C ARG A 674 23.01 14.81 61.71
N VAL A 675 23.26 16.05 61.35
CA VAL A 675 24.48 16.51 60.69
C VAL A 675 25.06 17.71 61.47
N ASP A 676 26.38 17.72 61.67
CA ASP A 676 27.09 18.85 62.29
C ASP A 676 26.91 20.11 61.43
N ILE A 677 26.69 21.26 62.05
CA ILE A 677 26.50 22.57 61.42
C ILE A 677 27.68 22.95 60.49
N LYS A 678 28.91 22.47 60.82
CA LYS A 678 30.11 22.70 60.01
C LYS A 678 30.06 21.99 58.66
N ASN A 679 29.27 20.94 58.56
CA ASN A 679 29.11 20.13 57.33
C ASN A 679 27.91 20.58 56.48
N LEU A 680 27.24 21.67 56.88
CA LEU A 680 26.12 22.20 56.15
C LEU A 680 26.48 23.52 55.46
N ARG A 681 26.04 23.63 54.18
CA ARG A 681 26.14 24.86 53.39
C ARG A 681 24.76 25.38 53.07
N LEU A 682 24.46 26.65 53.42
CA LEU A 682 23.17 27.25 53.08
C LEU A 682 23.11 27.57 51.62
N LEU A 683 22.15 26.96 50.88
CA LEU A 683 21.88 27.29 49.50
C LEU A 683 21.05 28.60 49.45
N LYS A 684 21.51 29.59 48.64
CA LYS A 684 20.78 30.85 48.47
C LYS A 684 19.40 30.54 47.88
N SER A 685 18.37 30.83 48.64
CA SER A 685 16.99 30.85 48.18
C SER A 685 16.84 31.94 47.14
N ASN A 686 16.76 31.60 45.84
CA ASN A 686 16.20 32.46 44.85
C ASN A 686 14.69 32.44 45.05
N ASN A 687 14.17 33.38 45.78
CA ASN A 687 12.75 33.68 45.89
C ASN A 687 12.23 34.18 44.55
N LYS A 688 11.96 33.25 43.62
CA LYS A 688 10.89 33.36 42.62
C LYS A 688 9.99 32.16 42.87
N PRO A 689 8.66 32.33 42.98
CA PRO A 689 7.79 31.19 43.13
C PRO A 689 7.95 30.34 41.87
N ALA A 690 8.57 29.20 42.00
CA ALA A 690 8.63 28.20 40.97
C ALA A 690 7.20 27.69 40.80
N LYS A 691 6.58 28.03 39.66
CA LYS A 691 5.45 27.27 39.14
C LYS A 691 5.91 25.84 38.98
N ASP A 692 5.35 24.97 39.78
CA ASP A 692 5.57 23.55 39.71
C ASP A 692 5.38 23.05 38.26
N ARG A 693 6.47 22.64 37.60
CA ARG A 693 6.42 21.79 36.44
C ARG A 693 6.25 20.36 36.94
N PHE A 694 5.01 19.95 37.04
CA PHE A 694 4.66 18.58 37.31
C PHE A 694 5.17 17.69 36.19
N SER A 695 6.12 16.81 36.50
CA SER A 695 6.38 15.58 35.75
C SER A 695 5.24 14.60 36.06
N SER A 696 4.38 14.36 35.09
CA SER A 696 3.31 13.37 35.14
C SER A 696 3.88 11.95 35.11
N THR A 697 4.11 11.38 36.27
CA THR A 697 4.09 9.92 36.40
C THR A 697 2.65 9.51 36.66
N ARG A 698 2.07 8.76 35.73
CA ARG A 698 0.79 8.09 35.93
C ARG A 698 0.93 7.06 37.04
N ASN A 699 0.66 7.50 38.27
CA ASN A 699 0.19 6.61 39.34
C ASN A 699 -1.33 6.68 39.31
N VAL A 700 -1.98 5.54 39.18
CA VAL A 700 -3.41 5.42 39.43
C VAL A 700 -3.62 5.80 40.90
N PRO A 701 -4.33 6.89 41.24
CA PRO A 701 -4.50 7.24 42.64
C PRO A 701 -5.45 6.25 43.27
N SER A 702 -4.99 5.65 44.35
CA SER A 702 -5.85 5.03 45.37
C SER A 702 -6.86 6.06 45.87
N ARG A 703 -8.07 5.64 46.19
CA ARG A 703 -9.24 6.44 46.62
C ARG A 703 -9.01 7.41 47.79
N MET A 704 -7.79 7.58 48.31
CA MET A 704 -7.46 8.38 49.52
C MET A 704 -6.66 9.66 49.30
N ASP A 705 -6.23 10.00 48.04
CA ASP A 705 -5.30 11.12 47.82
C ASP A 705 -5.88 12.33 47.06
N VAL A 706 -7.18 12.42 46.87
CA VAL A 706 -7.80 13.59 46.23
C VAL A 706 -8.05 14.66 47.29
N ARG A 707 -7.26 15.73 47.27
CA ARG A 707 -7.60 16.94 48.04
C ARG A 707 -8.84 17.60 47.44
N PRO A 708 -9.88 17.89 48.20
CA PRO A 708 -11.09 18.50 47.67
C PRO A 708 -10.79 19.94 47.22
N GLU A 709 -10.94 20.25 45.96
CA GLU A 709 -10.90 21.61 45.43
C GLU A 709 -12.31 22.20 45.60
N THR A 710 -12.43 23.21 46.46
CA THR A 710 -13.67 23.92 46.72
C THR A 710 -13.84 25.15 45.84
N GLU A 711 -12.81 25.53 45.07
CA GLU A 711 -12.79 26.68 44.15
C GLU A 711 -12.15 26.33 42.84
N VAL A 712 -12.78 26.75 41.71
CA VAL A 712 -12.30 26.57 40.36
C VAL A 712 -12.30 27.90 39.62
N ASP A 713 -11.13 28.31 39.13
CA ASP A 713 -10.96 29.56 38.37
C ASP A 713 -10.84 29.25 36.86
N VAL A 714 -11.82 29.77 36.11
CA VAL A 714 -11.91 29.59 34.65
C VAL A 714 -11.80 30.90 33.90
N ARG A 715 -11.24 31.91 34.49
CA ARG A 715 -11.02 33.22 33.86
C ARG A 715 -9.97 33.12 32.77
N GLY A 716 -10.26 33.66 31.57
CA GLY A 716 -9.38 33.65 30.42
C GLY A 716 -9.48 32.43 29.55
N GLU A 717 -10.28 31.42 29.91
CA GLU A 717 -10.52 30.23 29.14
C GLU A 717 -11.61 30.44 28.06
N THR A 718 -11.63 29.58 27.03
CA THR A 718 -12.76 29.57 26.10
C THR A 718 -13.99 28.95 26.75
N ALA A 719 -15.18 29.23 26.26
CA ALA A 719 -16.44 28.72 26.87
C ALA A 719 -16.45 27.17 26.88
N PHE A 720 -15.87 26.54 25.87
CA PHE A 720 -15.77 25.08 25.78
C PHE A 720 -14.78 24.49 26.79
N ASP A 721 -13.60 25.11 26.91
CA ASP A 721 -12.57 24.63 27.85
C ASP A 721 -13.01 24.89 29.32
N ALA A 722 -13.64 26.02 29.58
CA ALA A 722 -14.20 26.34 30.89
C ALA A 722 -15.26 25.30 31.34
N ILE A 723 -16.15 24.86 30.46
CA ILE A 723 -17.12 23.81 30.73
C ILE A 723 -16.43 22.49 31.06
N ASN A 724 -15.39 22.10 30.29
CA ASN A 724 -14.66 20.87 30.56
C ASN A 724 -13.88 20.88 31.87
N ILE A 725 -13.33 22.05 32.27
CA ILE A 725 -12.65 22.22 33.56
C ILE A 725 -13.65 22.11 34.69
N VAL A 726 -14.80 22.79 34.59
CA VAL A 726 -15.88 22.78 35.59
C VAL A 726 -16.47 21.38 35.74
N ASP A 727 -16.66 20.64 34.65
CA ASP A 727 -17.18 19.27 34.67
C ASP A 727 -16.27 18.32 35.46
N LYS A 728 -14.97 18.35 35.16
CA LYS A 728 -13.98 17.54 35.90
C LYS A 728 -13.90 17.90 37.38
N ALA A 729 -14.02 19.19 37.68
CA ALA A 729 -13.98 19.66 39.04
C ALA A 729 -15.24 19.22 39.83
N ILE A 730 -16.40 19.24 39.19
CA ILE A 730 -17.66 18.72 39.80
C ILE A 730 -17.51 17.22 40.08
N ASP A 731 -16.99 16.43 39.13
CA ASP A 731 -16.76 14.99 39.30
C ASP A 731 -15.81 14.71 40.48
N ASN A 732 -14.71 15.44 40.57
CA ASN A 732 -13.76 15.34 41.69
C ASN A 732 -14.38 15.75 43.04
N ALA A 733 -15.18 16.80 43.04
CA ALA A 733 -15.85 17.27 44.23
C ALA A 733 -16.90 16.28 44.76
N VAL A 734 -17.69 15.69 43.86
CA VAL A 734 -18.65 14.61 44.19
C VAL A 734 -17.93 13.38 44.73
N LEU A 735 -16.83 12.95 44.09
CA LEU A 735 -16.01 11.83 44.57
C LEU A 735 -15.36 12.08 45.92
N SER A 736 -15.07 13.34 46.26
CA SER A 736 -14.46 13.77 47.52
C SER A 736 -15.48 14.16 48.59
N GLY A 737 -16.78 14.06 48.31
CA GLY A 737 -17.87 14.37 49.27
C GLY A 737 -18.02 15.87 49.58
N VAL A 738 -17.58 16.76 48.67
CA VAL A 738 -17.73 18.20 48.82
C VAL A 738 -19.17 18.60 48.51
N SER A 739 -19.84 19.28 49.45
CA SER A 739 -21.21 19.72 49.28
C SER A 739 -21.39 21.09 48.61
N LYS A 740 -20.32 21.89 48.50
CA LYS A 740 -20.38 23.26 47.94
C LYS A 740 -19.11 23.61 47.23
N MET A 741 -19.21 24.17 45.98
CA MET A 741 -18.08 24.60 45.17
C MET A 741 -18.31 26.00 44.59
N THR A 742 -17.24 26.75 44.44
CA THR A 742 -17.19 28.09 43.89
C THR A 742 -16.53 28.10 42.52
N ILE A 743 -17.20 28.65 41.50
CA ILE A 743 -16.68 28.74 40.11
C ILE A 743 -16.45 30.21 39.79
N ILE A 744 -15.22 30.60 39.53
CA ILE A 744 -14.80 31.96 39.26
C ILE A 744 -14.65 32.14 37.72
N HIS A 745 -15.60 32.87 37.13
CA HIS A 745 -15.62 33.11 35.67
C HIS A 745 -15.36 34.57 35.28
N GLY A 746 -15.26 35.46 36.28
CA GLY A 746 -15.01 36.88 36.07
C GLY A 746 -16.24 37.67 35.60
N LYS A 747 -16.10 39.02 35.66
CA LYS A 747 -17.17 39.97 35.27
C LYS A 747 -17.13 40.38 33.78
N GLY A 748 -16.21 39.91 32.93
CA GLY A 748 -15.98 40.32 31.56
C GLY A 748 -17.23 40.50 30.67
N THR A 749 -17.23 40.03 29.44
CA THR A 749 -18.37 40.16 28.48
C THR A 749 -19.61 39.32 28.86
N GLY A 750 -19.55 38.55 29.96
CA GLY A 750 -20.64 37.68 30.43
C GLY A 750 -20.87 36.39 29.65
N VAL A 751 -20.07 36.10 28.65
CA VAL A 751 -20.18 34.90 27.83
C VAL A 751 -19.91 33.65 28.67
N LEU A 752 -18.81 33.59 29.40
CA LEU A 752 -18.48 32.48 30.30
C LEU A 752 -19.55 32.26 31.38
N LYS A 753 -19.99 33.34 32.03
CA LYS A 753 -21.08 33.30 33.01
C LYS A 753 -22.34 32.63 32.44
N ARG A 754 -22.74 33.04 31.23
CA ARG A 754 -23.96 32.51 30.56
C ARG A 754 -23.83 31.05 30.20
N GLU A 755 -22.72 30.65 29.57
CA GLU A 755 -22.52 29.28 29.10
C GLU A 755 -22.31 28.31 30.28
N ILE A 756 -21.55 28.70 31.31
CA ILE A 756 -21.37 27.89 32.52
C ILE A 756 -22.71 27.74 33.27
N ASN A 757 -23.48 28.82 33.46
CA ASN A 757 -24.78 28.72 34.12
C ASN A 757 -25.79 27.87 33.34
N LYS A 758 -25.72 27.87 31.99
CA LYS A 758 -26.53 27.02 31.15
C LYS A 758 -26.14 25.54 31.32
N TYR A 759 -24.84 25.24 31.33
CA TYR A 759 -24.32 23.91 31.57
C TYR A 759 -24.71 23.37 32.97
N LEU A 760 -24.49 24.14 34.00
CA LEU A 760 -24.81 23.76 35.40
C LEU A 760 -26.28 23.40 35.61
N LYS A 761 -27.22 24.01 34.88
CA LYS A 761 -28.65 23.65 34.90
C LYS A 761 -28.92 22.26 34.34
N THR A 762 -28.06 21.77 33.49
CA THR A 762 -28.20 20.46 32.83
C THR A 762 -27.43 19.34 33.53
N ASN A 763 -26.54 19.71 34.46
CA ASN A 763 -25.69 18.73 35.16
C ASN A 763 -26.45 18.10 36.32
N LYS A 764 -26.56 16.76 36.30
CA LYS A 764 -27.35 15.99 37.32
C LYS A 764 -26.76 16.00 38.71
N SER A 765 -25.49 16.30 38.89
CA SER A 765 -24.76 16.31 40.15
C SER A 765 -24.95 17.64 40.92
N VAL A 766 -25.46 18.68 40.25
CA VAL A 766 -25.72 19.99 40.85
C VAL A 766 -27.12 20.03 41.43
N LYS A 767 -27.23 20.35 42.73
CA LYS A 767 -28.48 20.50 43.46
C LYS A 767 -29.07 21.89 43.31
N SER A 768 -28.23 22.90 43.49
CA SER A 768 -28.62 24.32 43.37
C SER A 768 -27.45 25.17 42.86
N GLN A 769 -27.76 26.30 42.22
CA GLN A 769 -26.75 27.29 41.80
C GLN A 769 -27.23 28.69 42.09
N ARG A 770 -26.30 29.56 42.52
CA ARG A 770 -26.57 30.98 42.74
C ARG A 770 -25.35 31.83 42.39
N LEU A 771 -25.55 33.09 42.11
CA LEU A 771 -24.43 34.04 41.98
C LEU A 771 -23.83 34.37 43.34
N GLY A 772 -22.58 34.78 43.39
CA GLY A 772 -21.92 35.28 44.60
C GLY A 772 -22.62 36.53 45.10
N VAL A 773 -22.68 36.71 46.44
CA VAL A 773 -23.14 37.94 47.10
C VAL A 773 -21.94 38.82 47.43
N PHE A 774 -22.20 40.02 48.00
CA PHE A 774 -21.13 40.97 48.44
C PHE A 774 -20.12 40.25 49.35
N GLY A 775 -18.84 40.25 48.96
CA GLY A 775 -17.77 39.51 49.66
C GLY A 775 -17.44 38.12 49.10
N GLU A 776 -18.27 37.53 48.25
CA GLU A 776 -18.05 36.22 47.60
C GLU A 776 -17.62 36.36 46.12
N GLY A 777 -17.37 37.58 45.62
CA GLY A 777 -16.98 37.82 44.22
C GLY A 777 -18.12 38.33 43.31
N GLU A 778 -19.32 38.52 43.86
CA GLU A 778 -20.52 39.09 43.17
C GLU A 778 -20.84 38.44 41.84
N ASP A 779 -21.04 39.22 40.77
CA ASP A 779 -21.37 38.81 39.41
C ASP A 779 -20.28 38.05 38.69
N GLY A 780 -19.04 38.02 39.25
CA GLY A 780 -17.89 37.29 38.68
C GLY A 780 -17.80 35.83 39.11
N VAL A 781 -18.72 35.35 39.97
CA VAL A 781 -18.62 34.03 40.58
C VAL A 781 -19.99 33.36 40.61
N THR A 782 -20.01 32.06 40.36
CA THR A 782 -21.19 31.19 40.53
C THR A 782 -20.88 30.13 41.59
N ILE A 783 -21.74 30.05 42.62
CA ILE A 783 -21.63 29.07 43.68
C ILE A 783 -22.63 27.97 43.43
N ILE A 784 -22.17 26.72 43.50
CA ILE A 784 -23.00 25.53 43.33
C ILE A 784 -23.04 24.68 44.58
N GLU A 785 -24.19 24.07 44.85
CA GLU A 785 -24.35 22.99 45.82
C GLU A 785 -24.47 21.69 45.07
N LEU A 786 -23.71 20.68 45.46
CA LEU A 786 -23.70 19.34 44.89
C LEU A 786 -24.67 18.43 45.65
N LYS A 787 -25.18 17.39 45.01
CA LYS A 787 -26.12 16.43 45.60
C LYS A 787 -25.43 15.45 46.53
#